data_ae3ec25eb81c662d6d8a4a1f9d440c08
#
_entry.id   ae3ec25eb81c662d6d8a4a1f9d440c08
#
_cell.length_a   1.000
_cell.length_b   1.000
_cell.length_c   1.000
_cell.angle_alpha   90.00
_cell.angle_beta   90.00
_cell.angle_gamma   90.00
#
_symmetry.space_group_name_H-M   'P 1'
#
loop_
_entity.id
_entity.type
_entity.pdbx_description
1 polymer ?
#
loop_
_entity_poly.entity_id
_entity_poly.type
_entity_poly.pdbx_seq_one_letter_code
_entity_poly.pdbx_strand_id
1 'polypeptide(L)'
;MPRPSHLNPDDILRFLQVSSDAASANEISRGLHLRKSDQRALFKMLGKLKKRGAIDELSGGRYRLRGRKDEPGAANHGGGPSLRESRSSQAAPPRDGASPTPVRILAEEQSLARDEVRGRLVLHHDGYGFVVPDKPIPELDGDIFIPRVAIEDAMHGDHVVAKIQRRAGYSDRQRAEGRIVRILDRAHASVVGLFRYGPRYNIVLPYDARLQHEIEIPPGEELTPQLREKLIAHDPAFDPKSPHARAKRIPRMEELDGAVVNVQILRFPRSGATPVGRVIEILGRPGELGVDTEIIIRKHHLPYEFPPAVLAEAEKRAQLPSESELADREDFRHLPIVTIDGETARDFDDAVYVERRENGAWHLQVHIADVAHYVRNATPLDQEARLRGTSVYFPDRAVPMLPEALSNGICSLKPQEDRLVMSALIELDPYGNIQSSRLASGVIKSAARMTYTNVNKILENDPEVSAQYAPHVENFRKMKELALLLNARRTEHGSIDFDLPERVIAFDDQQRMTSINRSERNIANRLIEEFMLTANRVVDAYLLHRGIPALHRVHEKPDAKKVLEFEELARAFGYSLGVEDLHRKEISVRHGTIPAAKAGRQQGGKGSRDRGGRSRGGGARSGGSENFGRDREMRVSLAGAEVAITPQHYQRLVKKITGKPEERILSYLMLRSLKQARYAADPLGHFALGFDEYTHFTSPIRRYPDLIIHRILKWALENPDASPRVNSPTVAARHAVPAVARHESRHDAAHLESRRAQTRTPAENFSAPSAPEKSALPQSAGEAVRYTDIQLREIATESSEAERRAAAAERELMDWKTAQFMEQHLGEEFAGLIISIQKFGAFVELAEVFVEGLLPIAAFEEAAGARCTYREFDHSIVAMSAGTTSYRDPYSRSEKSRSTYPSSRGDQSALEPPRKGRGAKPPTQRSWHLGDPVQVRADRIDPIRKRVEFALVEP
;
A
#
# COMPACT_ATOMS: atom_id res chain seq x y z
N MET A 1 17.76 -13.99 -46.76
CA MET A 1 16.74 -14.45 -45.80
C MET A 1 15.40 -13.89 -46.20
N PRO A 2 14.33 -14.64 -46.40
CA PRO A 2 13.05 -14.17 -46.80
C PRO A 2 12.34 -13.50 -45.58
N ARG A 3 11.90 -12.26 -45.77
CA ARG A 3 11.08 -11.53 -44.76
C ARG A 3 9.67 -12.13 -44.71
N PRO A 4 9.06 -12.28 -43.51
CA PRO A 4 7.72 -12.84 -43.38
C PRO A 4 6.66 -11.90 -43.98
N SER A 5 5.81 -12.44 -44.83
CA SER A 5 4.70 -11.78 -45.50
C SER A 5 3.47 -11.75 -44.57
N HIS A 6 3.42 -10.88 -43.61
CA HIS A 6 2.16 -10.60 -42.88
C HIS A 6 1.91 -9.11 -42.91
N LEU A 7 0.95 -8.70 -43.75
CA LEU A 7 0.41 -7.35 -43.77
C LEU A 7 -0.31 -7.09 -42.44
N ASN A 8 0.18 -6.07 -41.70
CA ASN A 8 -0.39 -5.66 -40.40
C ASN A 8 -1.33 -4.44 -40.62
N PRO A 9 -2.48 -4.33 -39.95
CA PRO A 9 -3.32 -3.13 -39.94
C PRO A 9 -2.57 -1.85 -39.61
N ASP A 10 -1.61 -1.92 -38.69
CA ASP A 10 -0.82 -0.78 -38.24
C ASP A 10 0.11 -0.22 -39.32
N ASP A 11 0.59 -1.05 -40.25
CA ASP A 11 1.40 -0.58 -41.36
C ASP A 11 0.59 0.27 -42.33
N ILE A 12 -0.69 -0.07 -42.54
CA ILE A 12 -1.61 0.71 -43.37
C ILE A 12 -1.90 2.05 -42.69
N LEU A 13 -2.16 2.05 -41.39
CA LEU A 13 -2.45 3.27 -40.63
C LEU A 13 -1.23 4.19 -40.61
N ARG A 14 -0.03 3.67 -40.41
CA ARG A 14 1.23 4.44 -40.44
C ARG A 14 1.45 5.05 -41.84
N PHE A 15 1.23 4.29 -42.90
CA PHE A 15 1.34 4.80 -44.26
C PHE A 15 0.38 5.96 -44.50
N LEU A 16 -0.89 5.82 -44.09
CA LEU A 16 -1.90 6.88 -44.21
C LEU A 16 -1.63 8.09 -43.30
N GLN A 17 -0.89 7.88 -42.22
CA GLN A 17 -0.47 8.94 -41.28
C GLN A 17 0.66 9.82 -41.87
N VAL A 18 1.57 9.19 -42.61
CA VAL A 18 2.73 9.87 -43.24
C VAL A 18 2.31 10.51 -44.59
N SER A 19 1.30 9.96 -45.28
CA SER A 19 0.78 10.53 -46.52
C SER A 19 0.02 11.84 -46.24
N SER A 20 0.44 12.93 -46.88
CA SER A 20 -0.23 14.26 -46.77
C SER A 20 -1.65 14.21 -47.25
N ASP A 21 -1.96 13.39 -48.28
CA ASP A 21 -3.23 13.26 -48.97
C ASP A 21 -3.84 11.86 -48.81
N ALA A 22 -5.14 11.79 -49.14
CA ALA A 22 -5.83 10.51 -49.21
C ALA A 22 -5.17 9.60 -50.25
N ALA A 23 -4.91 8.33 -49.89
CA ALA A 23 -4.23 7.37 -50.77
C ALA A 23 -5.16 6.26 -51.28
N SER A 24 -5.04 5.91 -52.56
CA SER A 24 -5.73 4.76 -53.16
C SER A 24 -5.11 3.43 -52.68
N ALA A 25 -5.86 2.34 -52.79
CA ALA A 25 -5.36 1.00 -52.43
C ALA A 25 -4.09 0.62 -53.22
N ASN A 26 -3.92 1.12 -54.43
CA ASN A 26 -2.72 0.90 -55.24
C ASN A 26 -1.52 1.72 -54.76
N GLU A 27 -1.72 2.92 -54.26
CA GLU A 27 -0.69 3.75 -53.66
C GLU A 27 -0.22 3.14 -52.32
N ILE A 28 -1.15 2.68 -51.47
CA ILE A 28 -0.86 1.95 -50.24
C ILE A 28 -0.09 0.65 -50.55
N SER A 29 -0.49 -0.10 -51.55
CA SER A 29 0.18 -1.35 -51.96
C SER A 29 1.62 -1.08 -52.42
N ARG A 30 1.86 -0.01 -53.15
CA ARG A 30 3.20 0.41 -53.62
C ARG A 30 4.06 0.92 -52.45
N GLY A 31 3.51 1.76 -51.62
CA GLY A 31 4.24 2.32 -50.50
C GLY A 31 4.63 1.29 -49.44
N LEU A 32 3.84 0.24 -49.29
CA LEU A 32 4.13 -0.89 -48.36
C LEU A 32 4.87 -2.04 -49.08
N HIS A 33 5.28 -1.87 -50.36
CA HIS A 33 6.01 -2.90 -51.16
C HIS A 33 5.30 -4.26 -51.18
N LEU A 34 3.96 -4.29 -51.27
CA LEU A 34 3.18 -5.51 -51.25
C LEU A 34 3.22 -6.24 -52.59
N ARG A 35 3.22 -7.57 -52.54
CA ARG A 35 3.14 -8.41 -53.75
C ARG A 35 1.71 -8.45 -54.27
N LYS A 36 1.53 -8.77 -55.58
CA LYS A 36 0.19 -8.91 -56.22
C LYS A 36 -0.69 -9.94 -55.47
N SER A 37 -0.08 -10.97 -54.87
CA SER A 37 -0.79 -11.95 -54.00
C SER A 37 -1.45 -11.35 -52.79
N ASP A 38 -0.90 -10.24 -52.24
CA ASP A 38 -1.31 -9.67 -50.98
C ASP A 38 -2.40 -8.58 -51.14
N GLN A 39 -2.72 -8.22 -52.37
CA GLN A 39 -3.76 -7.21 -52.68
C GLN A 39 -5.12 -7.58 -52.10
N ARG A 40 -5.53 -8.86 -52.17
CA ARG A 40 -6.80 -9.30 -51.59
C ARG A 40 -6.82 -9.16 -50.07
N ALA A 41 -5.68 -9.40 -49.43
CA ALA A 41 -5.52 -9.20 -47.99
C ALA A 41 -5.59 -7.71 -47.61
N LEU A 42 -4.95 -6.82 -48.42
CA LEU A 42 -5.03 -5.37 -48.27
C LEU A 42 -6.47 -4.86 -48.32
N PHE A 43 -7.24 -5.25 -49.38
CA PHE A 43 -8.65 -4.84 -49.50
C PHE A 43 -9.53 -5.32 -48.35
N LYS A 44 -9.32 -6.56 -47.90
CA LYS A 44 -10.00 -7.10 -46.70
C LYS A 44 -9.67 -6.30 -45.42
N MET A 45 -8.43 -5.83 -45.32
CA MET A 45 -7.96 -5.08 -44.18
C MET A 45 -8.45 -3.63 -44.19
N LEU A 46 -8.43 -2.96 -45.35
CA LEU A 46 -9.04 -1.64 -45.55
C LEU A 46 -10.53 -1.67 -45.22
N GLY A 47 -11.25 -2.72 -45.64
CA GLY A 47 -12.66 -2.92 -45.29
C GLY A 47 -12.89 -3.10 -43.79
N LYS A 48 -11.96 -3.79 -43.05
CA LYS A 48 -12.01 -3.92 -41.58
C LYS A 48 -11.71 -2.61 -40.88
N LEU A 49 -10.73 -1.86 -41.35
CA LEU A 49 -10.34 -0.55 -40.77
C LEU A 49 -11.46 0.48 -40.97
N LYS A 50 -12.14 0.47 -42.17
CA LYS A 50 -13.34 1.29 -42.42
C LYS A 50 -14.48 0.92 -41.46
N LYS A 51 -14.82 -0.37 -41.29
CA LYS A 51 -15.83 -0.82 -40.32
C LYS A 51 -15.54 -0.46 -38.88
N ARG A 52 -14.26 -0.40 -38.50
CA ARG A 52 -13.81 0.06 -37.18
C ARG A 52 -13.79 1.56 -37.03
N GLY A 53 -14.04 2.32 -38.11
CA GLY A 53 -14.02 3.77 -38.08
C GLY A 53 -12.60 4.37 -37.96
N ALA A 54 -11.56 3.60 -38.27
CA ALA A 54 -10.19 4.07 -38.23
C ALA A 54 -9.80 4.88 -39.47
N ILE A 55 -10.43 4.59 -40.62
CA ILE A 55 -10.21 5.26 -41.90
C ILE A 55 -11.55 5.59 -42.56
N ASP A 56 -11.58 6.70 -43.33
CA ASP A 56 -12.70 7.10 -44.19
C ASP A 56 -12.34 6.80 -45.64
N GLU A 57 -13.33 6.30 -46.43
CA GLU A 57 -13.22 6.11 -47.87
C GLU A 57 -13.88 7.31 -48.54
N LEU A 58 -13.13 8.02 -49.39
CA LEU A 58 -13.55 9.16 -50.17
C LEU A 58 -14.02 8.73 -51.55
N SER A 59 -14.67 9.66 -52.26
CA SER A 59 -15.05 9.44 -53.66
C SER A 59 -13.82 9.09 -54.50
N GLY A 60 -13.93 8.03 -55.34
CA GLY A 60 -12.80 7.54 -56.14
C GLY A 60 -11.95 6.44 -55.46
N GLY A 61 -12.41 5.82 -54.36
CA GLY A 61 -11.73 4.68 -53.69
C GLY A 61 -10.43 5.05 -53.05
N ARG A 62 -10.30 6.26 -52.53
CA ARG A 62 -9.17 6.76 -51.78
C ARG A 62 -9.49 6.70 -50.28
N TYR A 63 -8.50 6.38 -49.45
CA TYR A 63 -8.60 6.18 -48.01
C TYR A 63 -7.78 7.24 -47.24
N ARG A 64 -8.36 7.79 -46.17
CA ARG A 64 -7.64 8.67 -45.25
C ARG A 64 -7.95 8.31 -43.77
N LEU A 65 -7.11 8.76 -42.86
CA LEU A 65 -7.38 8.62 -41.42
C LEU A 65 -8.57 9.48 -40.99
N ARG A 66 -9.45 8.93 -40.19
CA ARG A 66 -10.62 9.64 -39.67
C ARG A 66 -10.18 10.76 -38.72
N GLY A 67 -10.60 11.99 -38.93
CA GLY A 67 -10.27 13.15 -38.11
C GLY A 67 -9.36 14.21 -38.74
N ARG A 68 -8.85 13.98 -39.95
CA ARG A 68 -8.08 14.97 -40.70
C ARG A 68 -9.04 15.76 -41.63
N LYS A 69 -9.32 17.04 -41.27
CA LYS A 69 -10.06 17.98 -42.14
C LYS A 69 -9.08 18.61 -43.11
N ASP A 70 -9.46 18.74 -44.37
CA ASP A 70 -8.72 19.49 -45.39
C ASP A 70 -8.70 20.97 -45.00
N GLU A 71 -7.52 21.56 -44.86
CA GLU A 71 -7.37 23.00 -44.93
C GLU A 71 -7.35 23.43 -46.41
N PRO A 72 -8.14 24.43 -46.81
CA PRO A 72 -8.16 24.88 -48.21
C PRO A 72 -6.84 25.65 -48.52
N GLY A 73 -6.32 25.35 -49.73
CA GLY A 73 -5.04 25.85 -50.22
C GLY A 73 -4.93 27.36 -50.22
N ALA A 74 -3.80 27.87 -49.75
CA ALA A 74 -3.42 29.27 -49.78
C ALA A 74 -2.94 29.67 -51.18
N ALA A 75 -3.65 30.58 -51.81
CA ALA A 75 -3.15 31.35 -52.95
C ALA A 75 -2.30 32.52 -52.47
N ASN A 76 -1.15 32.71 -53.20
CA ASN A 76 -0.22 33.80 -53.03
C ASN A 76 -0.92 35.20 -53.02
N HIS A 77 -0.53 36.05 -52.11
CA HIS A 77 -0.20 37.46 -52.41
C HIS A 77 0.67 38.07 -51.26
N GLY A 78 1.72 38.76 -51.70
CA GLY A 78 2.73 39.37 -50.88
C GLY A 78 2.31 40.66 -50.16
N GLY A 79 3.11 41.06 -49.24
CA GLY A 79 3.02 42.38 -48.59
C GLY A 79 3.48 42.33 -47.10
N GLY A 80 4.74 42.55 -46.82
CA GLY A 80 5.14 43.00 -45.48
C GLY A 80 4.76 44.50 -45.33
N PRO A 81 4.76 45.04 -44.14
CA PRO A 81 5.96 45.28 -43.34
C PRO A 81 5.76 45.36 -41.83
N SER A 82 6.87 45.57 -41.19
CA SER A 82 7.17 46.33 -39.97
C SER A 82 7.14 45.63 -38.62
N LEU A 83 8.35 45.50 -38.17
CA LEU A 83 8.85 45.43 -36.80
C LEU A 83 8.09 46.32 -35.80
N ARG A 84 7.67 45.73 -34.70
CA ARG A 84 7.58 46.45 -33.42
C ARG A 84 8.17 45.58 -32.32
N GLU A 85 9.30 46.02 -31.86
CA GLU A 85 9.96 45.57 -30.65
C GLU A 85 9.02 45.73 -29.45
N SER A 86 8.82 44.69 -28.69
CA SER A 86 8.38 44.81 -27.30
C SER A 86 9.41 44.17 -26.38
N ARG A 87 9.96 45.01 -25.54
CA ARG A 87 11.01 44.80 -24.55
C ARG A 87 10.78 43.54 -23.71
N SER A 88 11.80 42.71 -23.71
CA SER A 88 11.99 41.63 -22.72
C SER A 88 12.17 42.20 -21.32
N SER A 89 11.32 41.89 -20.39
CA SER A 89 11.61 41.98 -18.96
C SER A 89 12.47 40.78 -18.56
N GLN A 90 13.73 41.09 -18.22
CA GLN A 90 14.68 40.17 -17.63
C GLN A 90 14.13 39.66 -16.28
N ALA A 91 13.83 38.38 -16.19
CA ALA A 91 13.63 37.69 -14.92
C ALA A 91 15.02 37.34 -14.36
N ALA A 92 15.24 37.64 -13.09
CA ALA A 92 16.42 37.30 -12.34
C ALA A 92 16.63 35.78 -12.26
N PRO A 93 17.89 35.30 -12.21
CA PRO A 93 18.14 33.86 -12.11
C PRO A 93 17.71 33.31 -10.74
N PRO A 94 17.22 32.06 -10.70
CA PRO A 94 16.85 31.43 -9.46
C PRO A 94 18.08 31.11 -8.60
N ARG A 95 17.95 31.36 -7.30
CA ARG A 95 18.98 31.04 -6.31
C ARG A 95 19.18 29.53 -6.23
N ASP A 96 20.42 29.11 -6.34
CA ASP A 96 20.89 27.74 -6.18
C ASP A 96 20.61 27.22 -4.76
N GLY A 97 20.16 25.97 -4.66
CA GLY A 97 20.23 25.17 -3.43
C GLY A 97 18.95 24.69 -2.79
N ALA A 98 17.87 24.46 -3.55
CA ALA A 98 16.71 23.73 -3.02
C ALA A 98 16.50 22.44 -3.82
N SER A 99 16.45 21.31 -3.13
CA SER A 99 15.88 20.07 -3.67
C SER A 99 14.54 20.37 -4.34
N PRO A 100 14.21 19.75 -5.48
CA PRO A 100 12.98 20.07 -6.17
C PRO A 100 11.79 19.63 -5.31
N THR A 101 11.19 20.58 -4.62
CA THR A 101 9.89 20.43 -4.03
C THR A 101 8.90 20.14 -5.15
N PRO A 102 8.00 19.15 -5.04
CA PRO A 102 6.98 18.95 -6.05
C PRO A 102 6.19 20.23 -6.21
N VAL A 103 6.17 20.75 -7.43
CA VAL A 103 5.43 21.97 -7.78
C VAL A 103 3.95 21.67 -7.63
N ARG A 104 3.41 22.03 -6.47
CA ARG A 104 1.99 21.98 -6.20
C ARG A 104 1.35 23.13 -6.95
N ILE A 105 0.84 22.86 -8.14
CA ILE A 105 -0.03 23.78 -8.85
C ILE A 105 -1.33 23.78 -8.03
N LEU A 106 -1.62 24.89 -7.34
CA LEU A 106 -2.90 25.15 -6.71
C LEU A 106 -3.96 25.17 -7.83
N ALA A 107 -4.52 23.99 -8.12
CA ALA A 107 -5.63 23.89 -9.03
C ALA A 107 -6.86 24.40 -8.28
N GLU A 108 -7.44 25.48 -8.81
CA GLU A 108 -8.78 25.92 -8.46
C GLU A 108 -9.72 24.70 -8.39
N GLU A 109 -10.57 24.64 -7.37
CA GLU A 109 -11.63 23.65 -7.22
C GLU A 109 -12.65 23.79 -8.36
N GLN A 110 -12.28 23.33 -9.55
CA GLN A 110 -13.24 23.20 -10.62
C GLN A 110 -14.17 22.04 -10.27
N SER A 111 -15.46 22.28 -10.25
CA SER A 111 -16.48 21.26 -10.05
C SER A 111 -16.29 20.14 -11.09
N LEU A 112 -16.07 18.91 -10.61
CA LEU A 112 -15.98 17.74 -11.46
C LEU A 112 -17.32 17.46 -12.15
N ALA A 113 -17.28 17.01 -13.39
CA ALA A 113 -18.47 16.47 -14.05
C ALA A 113 -18.91 15.18 -13.32
N ARG A 114 -20.19 14.85 -13.44
CA ARG A 114 -20.84 13.74 -12.70
C ARG A 114 -20.20 12.36 -12.97
N ASP A 115 -19.45 12.23 -14.08
CA ASP A 115 -18.75 11.02 -14.55
C ASP A 115 -17.21 11.14 -14.43
N GLU A 116 -16.71 12.20 -13.79
CA GLU A 116 -15.28 12.44 -13.55
C GLU A 116 -14.89 12.12 -12.12
N VAL A 117 -13.75 11.48 -11.95
CA VAL A 117 -13.21 11.03 -10.66
C VAL A 117 -11.76 11.45 -10.54
N ARG A 118 -11.40 12.05 -9.41
CA ARG A 118 -10.01 12.32 -9.04
C ARG A 118 -9.42 11.10 -8.35
N GLY A 119 -8.15 10.81 -8.65
CA GLY A 119 -7.44 9.73 -7.99
C GLY A 119 -6.02 9.57 -8.50
N ARG A 120 -5.31 8.62 -7.89
CA ARG A 120 -3.94 8.27 -8.25
C ARG A 120 -3.91 7.16 -9.30
N LEU A 121 -3.14 7.34 -10.37
CA LEU A 121 -2.95 6.35 -11.43
C LEU A 121 -1.89 5.32 -11.01
N VAL A 122 -2.27 4.06 -10.93
CA VAL A 122 -1.38 2.92 -10.71
C VAL A 122 -1.27 2.12 -11.99
N LEU A 123 -0.10 2.16 -12.64
CA LEU A 123 0.15 1.39 -13.86
C LEU A 123 0.64 -0.01 -13.55
N HIS A 124 0.21 -0.94 -14.38
CA HIS A 124 0.75 -2.29 -14.45
C HIS A 124 1.89 -2.35 -15.48
N HIS A 125 2.85 -3.25 -15.29
CA HIS A 125 3.98 -3.40 -16.24
C HIS A 125 3.52 -3.79 -17.66
N ASP A 126 2.35 -4.41 -17.85
CA ASP A 126 1.76 -4.71 -19.16
C ASP A 126 1.14 -3.48 -19.84
N GLY A 127 1.14 -2.32 -19.20
CA GLY A 127 0.73 -1.05 -19.77
C GLY A 127 -0.73 -0.68 -19.60
N TYR A 128 -1.54 -1.42 -18.89
CA TYR A 128 -2.84 -0.96 -18.40
C TYR A 128 -2.69 -0.39 -16.99
N GLY A 129 -3.70 0.29 -16.49
CA GLY A 129 -3.64 0.86 -15.14
C GLY A 129 -4.99 0.88 -14.44
N PHE A 130 -4.93 1.36 -13.20
CA PHE A 130 -6.10 1.61 -12.37
C PHE A 130 -5.99 3.01 -11.78
N VAL A 131 -7.10 3.72 -11.71
CA VAL A 131 -7.18 4.94 -10.91
C VAL A 131 -7.84 4.59 -9.59
N VAL A 132 -7.06 4.77 -8.52
CA VAL A 132 -7.51 4.64 -7.13
C VAL A 132 -8.16 5.96 -6.74
N PRO A 133 -9.49 6.03 -6.52
CA PRO A 133 -10.16 7.27 -6.20
C PRO A 133 -9.73 7.87 -4.86
N ASP A 134 -9.60 9.19 -4.76
CA ASP A 134 -9.31 9.89 -3.49
C ASP A 134 -10.42 9.71 -2.45
N LYS A 135 -11.66 9.54 -2.92
CA LYS A 135 -12.82 9.25 -2.08
C LYS A 135 -13.54 8.02 -2.62
N PRO A 136 -13.95 7.09 -1.74
CA PRO A 136 -14.74 5.94 -2.16
C PRO A 136 -15.99 6.37 -2.91
N ILE A 137 -16.28 5.72 -4.03
CA ILE A 137 -17.48 5.99 -4.83
C ILE A 137 -18.52 4.94 -4.44
N PRO A 138 -19.66 5.33 -3.85
CA PRO A 138 -20.64 4.38 -3.27
C PRO A 138 -21.19 3.36 -4.25
N GLU A 139 -21.19 3.66 -5.55
CA GLU A 139 -21.75 2.82 -6.62
C GLU A 139 -20.70 1.93 -7.32
N LEU A 140 -19.41 2.05 -6.98
CA LEU A 140 -18.32 1.33 -7.61
C LEU A 140 -17.61 0.42 -6.61
N ASP A 141 -17.40 -0.83 -7.02
CA ASP A 141 -16.61 -1.78 -6.26
C ASP A 141 -15.15 -1.73 -6.75
N GLY A 142 -14.34 -0.89 -6.11
CA GLY A 142 -12.89 -0.81 -6.34
C GLY A 142 -12.44 0.30 -7.30
N ASP A 143 -11.25 0.08 -7.86
CA ASP A 143 -10.53 1.05 -8.68
C ASP A 143 -11.07 1.10 -10.12
N ILE A 144 -10.86 2.23 -10.78
CA ILE A 144 -11.28 2.43 -12.17
C ILE A 144 -10.22 1.85 -13.10
N PHE A 145 -10.57 0.83 -13.86
CA PHE A 145 -9.67 0.23 -14.86
C PHE A 145 -9.43 1.21 -16.03
N ILE A 146 -8.15 1.41 -16.39
CA ILE A 146 -7.73 2.27 -17.50
C ILE A 146 -6.99 1.41 -18.52
N PRO A 147 -7.57 1.17 -19.71
CA PRO A 147 -6.88 0.46 -20.77
C PRO A 147 -5.63 1.24 -21.23
N ARG A 148 -4.61 0.53 -21.72
CA ARG A 148 -3.34 1.12 -22.19
C ARG A 148 -3.53 2.34 -23.11
N VAL A 149 -4.49 2.27 -24.04
CA VAL A 149 -4.76 3.34 -25.01
C VAL A 149 -5.47 4.55 -24.39
N ALA A 150 -5.95 4.45 -23.15
CA ALA A 150 -6.70 5.49 -22.45
C ALA A 150 -5.87 6.17 -21.33
N ILE A 151 -4.59 5.79 -21.18
CA ILE A 151 -3.65 6.39 -20.22
C ILE A 151 -3.13 7.72 -20.76
N GLU A 152 -3.05 7.84 -22.08
CA GLU A 152 -2.55 9.03 -22.78
C GLU A 152 -1.13 9.41 -22.33
N ASP A 153 -0.96 10.62 -21.80
CA ASP A 153 0.34 11.20 -21.39
C ASP A 153 0.66 10.98 -19.90
N ALA A 154 -0.19 10.27 -19.16
CA ALA A 154 -0.02 10.06 -17.72
C ALA A 154 1.04 8.99 -17.42
N MET A 155 1.77 9.19 -16.34
CA MET A 155 2.78 8.27 -15.83
C MET A 155 2.27 7.56 -14.57
N HIS A 156 2.95 6.47 -14.20
CA HIS A 156 2.65 5.79 -12.94
C HIS A 156 2.73 6.77 -11.75
N GLY A 157 1.77 6.71 -10.86
CA GLY A 157 1.73 7.54 -9.66
C GLY A 157 1.12 8.93 -9.86
N ASP A 158 0.92 9.40 -11.10
CA ASP A 158 0.32 10.71 -11.35
C ASP A 158 -1.06 10.85 -10.70
N HIS A 159 -1.33 12.03 -10.14
CA HIS A 159 -2.67 12.38 -9.68
C HIS A 159 -3.48 12.90 -10.87
N VAL A 160 -4.59 12.26 -11.16
CA VAL A 160 -5.32 12.43 -12.41
C VAL A 160 -6.81 12.61 -12.21
N VAL A 161 -7.47 13.15 -13.25
CA VAL A 161 -8.91 13.06 -13.41
C VAL A 161 -9.20 12.00 -14.45
N ALA A 162 -9.92 10.94 -14.04
CA ALA A 162 -10.40 9.91 -14.92
C ALA A 162 -11.90 10.11 -15.20
N LYS A 163 -12.30 9.95 -16.46
CA LYS A 163 -13.70 9.94 -16.87
C LYS A 163 -14.19 8.52 -17.06
N ILE A 164 -15.24 8.15 -16.34
CA ILE A 164 -15.85 6.83 -16.45
C ILE A 164 -16.59 6.73 -17.81
N GLN A 165 -16.18 5.76 -18.62
CA GLN A 165 -16.77 5.51 -19.95
C GLN A 165 -17.74 4.34 -19.95
N ARG A 166 -17.52 3.34 -19.13
CA ARG A 166 -18.27 2.10 -19.12
C ARG A 166 -18.40 1.56 -17.72
N ARG A 167 -19.62 1.20 -17.35
CA ARG A 167 -19.89 0.41 -16.15
C ARG A 167 -20.29 -0.99 -16.62
N ALA A 168 -19.46 -1.99 -16.36
CA ALA A 168 -19.71 -3.37 -16.79
C ALA A 168 -20.02 -4.22 -15.55
N GLY A 169 -21.19 -4.86 -15.56
CA GLY A 169 -21.55 -5.84 -14.54
C GLY A 169 -22.96 -6.36 -14.73
N TYR A 170 -23.11 -7.70 -14.74
CA TYR A 170 -24.41 -8.41 -14.79
C TYR A 170 -24.93 -8.78 -13.38
N SER A 171 -24.29 -8.30 -12.36
CA SER A 171 -24.66 -8.46 -10.96
C SER A 171 -24.24 -7.19 -10.19
N ASP A 172 -24.73 -7.02 -9.00
CA ASP A 172 -24.65 -5.89 -8.06
C ASP A 172 -23.24 -5.21 -7.87
N ARG A 173 -22.24 -5.60 -8.66
CA ARG A 173 -20.86 -5.08 -8.64
C ARG A 173 -20.51 -4.49 -10.00
N GLN A 174 -20.56 -3.17 -10.09
CA GLN A 174 -20.16 -2.45 -11.30
C GLN A 174 -18.64 -2.19 -11.27
N ARG A 175 -17.89 -2.86 -12.13
CA ARG A 175 -16.49 -2.45 -12.44
C ARG A 175 -16.54 -1.28 -13.40
N ALA A 176 -15.81 -0.22 -13.09
CA ALA A 176 -15.70 0.93 -13.96
C ALA A 176 -14.50 0.80 -14.90
N GLU A 177 -14.72 1.11 -16.17
CA GLU A 177 -13.67 1.36 -17.15
C GLU A 177 -13.68 2.86 -17.48
N GLY A 178 -12.51 3.48 -17.49
CA GLY A 178 -12.36 4.92 -17.70
C GLY A 178 -11.21 5.26 -18.63
N ARG A 179 -11.06 6.57 -18.88
CA ARG A 179 -9.89 7.15 -19.53
C ARG A 179 -9.38 8.34 -18.73
N ILE A 180 -8.09 8.61 -18.82
CA ILE A 180 -7.50 9.82 -18.27
C ILE A 180 -7.95 11.02 -19.11
N VAL A 181 -8.41 12.07 -18.45
CA VAL A 181 -8.85 13.32 -19.09
C VAL A 181 -7.86 14.45 -18.79
N ARG A 182 -7.32 14.45 -17.57
CA ARG A 182 -6.45 15.52 -17.12
C ARG A 182 -5.47 14.98 -16.07
N ILE A 183 -4.24 15.46 -16.12
CA ILE A 183 -3.24 15.23 -15.10
C ILE A 183 -3.24 16.43 -14.19
N LEU A 184 -3.42 16.22 -12.90
CA LEU A 184 -3.45 17.27 -11.88
C LEU A 184 -2.04 17.54 -11.36
N ASP A 185 -1.35 16.46 -10.93
CA ASP A 185 0.01 16.52 -10.41
C ASP A 185 0.85 15.39 -10.99
N ARG A 186 2.13 15.67 -11.25
CA ARG A 186 3.10 14.66 -11.69
C ARG A 186 3.78 14.02 -10.50
N ALA A 187 3.80 12.69 -10.46
CA ALA A 187 4.43 11.94 -9.39
C ALA A 187 5.96 11.98 -9.44
N HIS A 188 6.53 12.08 -10.63
CA HIS A 188 7.96 11.93 -10.85
C HIS A 188 8.56 13.23 -11.41
N ALA A 189 9.26 14.00 -10.59
CA ALA A 189 10.12 15.10 -11.05
C ALA A 189 11.46 14.57 -11.59
N SER A 190 11.91 13.43 -11.04
CA SER A 190 13.11 12.72 -11.49
C SER A 190 12.85 11.20 -11.57
N VAL A 191 13.68 10.50 -12.33
CA VAL A 191 13.59 9.06 -12.56
C VAL A 191 14.99 8.45 -12.52
N VAL A 192 15.14 7.34 -11.79
CA VAL A 192 16.38 6.56 -11.80
C VAL A 192 16.33 5.52 -12.90
N GLY A 193 17.42 5.41 -13.65
CA GLY A 193 17.50 4.43 -14.73
C GLY A 193 18.94 4.15 -15.18
N LEU A 194 19.04 3.22 -16.12
CA LEU A 194 20.28 2.81 -16.74
C LEU A 194 20.54 3.67 -17.97
N PHE A 195 21.65 4.40 -17.98
CA PHE A 195 22.07 5.22 -19.10
C PHE A 195 22.63 4.37 -20.24
N ARG A 196 22.24 4.69 -21.48
CA ARG A 196 22.75 4.05 -22.70
C ARG A 196 23.01 5.08 -23.78
N TYR A 197 24.17 4.99 -24.44
CA TYR A 197 24.43 5.72 -25.64
C TYR A 197 23.69 5.12 -26.83
N GLY A 198 22.96 5.94 -27.53
CA GLY A 198 22.22 5.56 -28.73
C GLY A 198 22.80 6.18 -29.99
N PRO A 199 22.54 5.61 -31.18
CA PRO A 199 23.11 6.10 -32.45
C PRO A 199 22.51 7.45 -32.89
N ARG A 200 21.38 7.89 -32.31
CA ARG A 200 20.73 9.17 -32.66
C ARG A 200 20.58 10.08 -31.45
N TYR A 201 20.26 9.48 -30.28
CA TYR A 201 20.10 10.17 -29.01
C TYR A 201 20.43 9.20 -27.90
N ASN A 202 20.88 9.74 -26.78
CA ASN A 202 21.12 8.97 -25.57
C ASN A 202 19.80 8.71 -24.86
N ILE A 203 19.70 7.58 -24.20
CA ILE A 203 18.49 7.17 -23.49
C ILE A 203 18.80 6.72 -22.07
N VAL A 204 17.79 6.87 -21.20
CA VAL A 204 17.79 6.23 -19.88
C VAL A 204 16.61 5.30 -19.79
N LEU A 205 16.92 4.05 -19.42
CA LEU A 205 15.93 2.99 -19.18
C LEU A 205 15.53 3.02 -17.70
N PRO A 206 14.28 3.38 -17.34
CA PRO A 206 13.85 3.44 -15.94
C PRO A 206 13.97 2.10 -15.22
N TYR A 207 14.42 2.11 -13.97
CA TYR A 207 14.38 0.94 -13.07
C TYR A 207 12.97 0.58 -12.62
N ASP A 208 12.02 1.51 -12.67
CA ASP A 208 10.62 1.21 -12.42
C ASP A 208 9.95 0.70 -13.71
N ALA A 209 9.69 -0.59 -13.79
CA ALA A 209 9.05 -1.23 -14.94
C ALA A 209 7.64 -0.69 -15.26
N ARG A 210 7.01 0.05 -14.34
CA ARG A 210 5.73 0.73 -14.55
C ARG A 210 5.90 2.02 -15.36
N LEU A 211 7.12 2.58 -15.43
CA LEU A 211 7.48 3.71 -16.27
C LEU A 211 7.90 3.17 -17.64
N GLN A 212 6.96 3.04 -18.56
CA GLN A 212 7.14 2.33 -19.84
C GLN A 212 7.90 3.11 -20.91
N HIS A 213 8.23 4.38 -20.66
CA HIS A 213 8.90 5.24 -21.63
C HIS A 213 10.40 5.32 -21.32
N GLU A 214 11.21 5.07 -22.34
CA GLU A 214 12.61 5.48 -22.33
C GLU A 214 12.68 7.01 -22.24
N ILE A 215 13.64 7.54 -21.49
CA ILE A 215 13.85 8.99 -21.34
C ILE A 215 14.98 9.39 -22.29
N GLU A 216 14.67 10.26 -23.23
CA GLU A 216 15.66 10.84 -24.14
C GLU A 216 16.55 11.84 -23.41
N ILE A 217 17.86 11.70 -23.56
CA ILE A 217 18.85 12.63 -23.01
C ILE A 217 19.51 13.35 -24.18
N PRO A 218 19.23 14.65 -24.38
CA PRO A 218 19.86 15.43 -25.44
C PRO A 218 21.37 15.53 -25.23
N PRO A 219 22.14 15.64 -26.31
CA PRO A 219 23.60 15.88 -26.24
C PRO A 219 23.93 17.08 -25.35
N GLY A 220 24.81 16.88 -24.38
CA GLY A 220 25.24 17.88 -23.39
C GLY A 220 24.43 17.86 -22.08
N GLU A 221 23.25 17.20 -22.05
CA GLU A 221 22.44 17.03 -20.84
C GLU A 221 22.81 15.74 -20.04
N GLU A 222 23.67 14.90 -20.58
CA GLU A 222 24.24 13.71 -19.91
C GLU A 222 25.31 14.05 -18.87
N LEU A 223 26.05 15.15 -19.08
CA LEU A 223 27.15 15.57 -18.21
C LEU A 223 27.25 17.12 -18.19
N THR A 224 26.32 17.74 -17.49
CA THR A 224 26.25 19.21 -17.39
C THR A 224 27.41 19.81 -16.59
N PRO A 225 27.74 21.10 -16.77
CA PRO A 225 28.77 21.77 -15.98
C PRO A 225 28.53 21.65 -14.47
N GLN A 226 27.27 21.75 -14.03
CA GLN A 226 26.87 21.61 -12.62
C GLN A 226 27.11 20.21 -12.10
N LEU A 227 26.78 19.16 -12.90
CA LEU A 227 27.05 17.78 -12.52
C LEU A 227 28.56 17.53 -12.43
N ARG A 228 29.35 18.07 -13.37
CA ARG A 228 30.80 17.97 -13.32
C ARG A 228 31.39 18.63 -12.06
N GLU A 229 30.88 19.79 -11.68
CA GLU A 229 31.30 20.48 -10.46
C GLU A 229 30.99 19.67 -9.20
N LYS A 230 29.76 19.10 -9.09
CA LYS A 230 29.39 18.19 -8.00
C LYS A 230 30.30 16.98 -7.92
N LEU A 231 30.61 16.31 -9.05
CA LEU A 231 31.49 15.14 -9.08
C LEU A 231 32.91 15.47 -8.61
N ILE A 232 33.37 16.69 -8.90
CA ILE A 232 34.68 17.21 -8.46
C ILE A 232 34.66 17.54 -6.96
N ALA A 233 33.58 18.15 -6.46
CA ALA A 233 33.48 18.59 -5.07
C ALA A 233 33.34 17.42 -4.06
N HIS A 234 32.77 16.30 -4.49
CA HIS A 234 32.56 15.12 -3.60
C HIS A 234 33.73 14.14 -3.58
N ASP A 235 34.87 14.51 -4.18
CA ASP A 235 36.01 13.62 -4.21
C ASP A 235 36.98 13.87 -3.06
N PRO A 236 37.11 12.95 -2.08
CA PRO A 236 38.03 13.09 -0.96
C PRO A 236 39.51 13.11 -1.34
N ALA A 237 39.87 12.67 -2.55
CA ALA A 237 41.25 12.73 -3.07
C ALA A 237 41.49 13.93 -3.99
N PHE A 238 40.53 14.86 -4.06
CA PHE A 238 40.62 16.05 -4.89
C PHE A 238 41.50 17.14 -4.22
N ASP A 239 42.71 17.35 -4.75
CA ASP A 239 43.50 18.55 -4.46
C ASP A 239 43.15 19.64 -5.50
N PRO A 240 42.47 20.73 -5.08
CA PRO A 240 42.08 21.81 -5.96
C PRO A 240 43.28 22.50 -6.61
N LYS A 241 44.50 22.31 -6.10
CA LYS A 241 45.74 22.93 -6.57
C LYS A 241 46.48 22.12 -7.64
N SER A 242 46.05 20.88 -7.91
CA SER A 242 46.70 20.02 -8.93
C SER A 242 46.05 20.18 -10.31
N PRO A 243 46.79 20.69 -11.31
CA PRO A 243 46.27 20.88 -12.68
C PRO A 243 45.86 19.54 -13.36
N HIS A 244 46.44 18.43 -12.94
CA HIS A 244 46.22 17.11 -13.50
C HIS A 244 45.06 16.35 -12.83
N ALA A 245 44.63 16.74 -11.66
CA ALA A 245 43.53 16.07 -10.95
C ALA A 245 42.16 16.30 -11.64
N ARG A 246 41.96 17.45 -12.26
CA ARG A 246 40.74 17.79 -13.00
C ARG A 246 40.48 16.91 -14.22
N ALA A 247 41.56 16.52 -14.93
CA ALA A 247 41.42 15.74 -16.18
C ALA A 247 41.17 14.24 -15.98
N LYS A 248 41.52 13.72 -14.81
CA LYS A 248 41.42 12.27 -14.54
C LYS A 248 40.10 11.78 -14.01
N ARG A 249 39.17 12.67 -13.68
CA ARG A 249 37.97 12.30 -12.88
C ARG A 249 36.60 12.69 -13.45
N ILE A 250 36.55 13.45 -14.50
CA ILE A 250 35.32 13.58 -15.26
C ILE A 250 35.12 12.24 -15.97
N PRO A 251 34.06 11.45 -15.70
CA PRO A 251 33.82 10.23 -16.43
C PRO A 251 33.91 10.53 -17.92
N ARG A 252 34.72 9.77 -18.65
CA ARG A 252 34.69 9.84 -20.09
C ARG A 252 33.30 9.48 -20.56
N MET A 253 32.87 10.02 -21.68
CA MET A 253 31.54 9.70 -22.21
C MET A 253 31.32 8.17 -22.29
N GLU A 254 32.33 7.39 -22.63
CA GLU A 254 32.33 5.92 -22.68
C GLU A 254 32.08 5.26 -21.32
N GLU A 255 32.40 5.95 -20.22
CA GLU A 255 32.24 5.44 -18.86
C GLU A 255 30.81 5.59 -18.34
N LEU A 256 29.97 6.42 -18.97
CA LEU A 256 28.57 6.60 -18.62
C LEU A 256 27.68 5.48 -19.17
N ASP A 257 28.12 4.80 -20.25
CA ASP A 257 27.30 3.69 -20.79
C ASP A 257 27.18 2.56 -19.78
N GLY A 258 25.95 2.20 -19.46
CA GLY A 258 25.65 1.22 -18.43
C GLY A 258 25.75 1.74 -16.99
N ALA A 259 25.97 3.05 -16.78
CA ALA A 259 25.88 3.63 -15.44
C ALA A 259 24.42 3.84 -15.00
N VAL A 260 24.21 3.74 -13.70
CA VAL A 260 22.95 4.11 -13.06
C VAL A 260 22.94 5.61 -12.83
N VAL A 261 21.90 6.27 -13.33
CA VAL A 261 21.79 7.72 -13.25
C VAL A 261 20.42 8.14 -12.70
N ASN A 262 20.38 9.28 -12.02
CA ASN A 262 19.14 9.95 -11.68
C ASN A 262 18.92 11.10 -12.69
N VAL A 263 17.73 11.12 -13.29
CA VAL A 263 17.39 12.01 -14.41
C VAL A 263 16.24 12.91 -14.03
N GLN A 264 16.43 14.22 -14.08
CA GLN A 264 15.36 15.20 -13.99
C GLN A 264 14.55 15.20 -15.29
N ILE A 265 13.23 15.13 -15.20
CA ILE A 265 12.35 15.22 -16.37
C ILE A 265 12.19 16.70 -16.75
N LEU A 266 12.71 17.08 -17.92
CA LEU A 266 12.58 18.43 -18.49
C LEU A 266 11.28 18.57 -19.29
N ARG A 267 10.88 17.49 -19.95
CA ARG A 267 9.63 17.42 -20.72
C ARG A 267 8.97 16.08 -20.50
N PHE A 268 7.76 16.10 -20.00
CA PHE A 268 6.94 14.92 -19.77
C PHE A 268 6.45 14.30 -21.10
N PRO A 269 6.06 13.00 -21.09
CA PRO A 269 5.52 12.36 -22.28
C PRO A 269 4.34 13.17 -22.83
N ARG A 270 4.24 13.22 -24.16
CA ARG A 270 3.07 13.74 -24.89
C ARG A 270 2.73 12.77 -25.99
N SER A 271 1.50 12.82 -26.51
CA SER A 271 1.03 11.92 -27.55
C SER A 271 2.06 11.85 -28.72
N GLY A 272 2.71 10.67 -28.86
CA GLY A 272 3.73 10.42 -29.88
C GLY A 272 5.15 10.94 -29.60
N ALA A 273 5.42 11.52 -28.43
CA ALA A 273 6.76 12.01 -28.04
C ALA A 273 7.22 11.37 -26.72
N THR A 274 8.46 10.90 -26.72
CA THR A 274 9.14 10.41 -25.52
C THR A 274 9.43 11.53 -24.52
N PRO A 275 9.48 11.25 -23.22
CA PRO A 275 9.95 12.22 -22.22
C PRO A 275 11.41 12.58 -22.48
N VAL A 276 11.78 13.81 -22.16
CA VAL A 276 13.15 14.30 -22.27
C VAL A 276 13.66 14.65 -20.88
N GLY A 277 14.89 14.28 -20.60
CA GLY A 277 15.50 14.47 -19.29
C GLY A 277 16.92 15.00 -19.33
N ARG A 278 17.43 15.30 -18.15
CA ARG A 278 18.80 15.73 -17.84
C ARG A 278 19.36 14.86 -16.74
N VAL A 279 20.56 14.37 -16.89
CA VAL A 279 21.24 13.66 -15.80
C VAL A 279 21.62 14.67 -14.72
N ILE A 280 21.14 14.43 -13.50
CA ILE A 280 21.44 15.27 -12.33
C ILE A 280 22.36 14.59 -11.32
N GLU A 281 22.51 13.24 -11.43
CA GLU A 281 23.34 12.45 -10.52
C GLU A 281 23.77 11.15 -11.20
N ILE A 282 24.96 10.68 -10.89
CA ILE A 282 25.49 9.38 -11.27
C ILE A 282 25.64 8.57 -10.00
N LEU A 283 24.93 7.43 -9.91
CA LEU A 283 24.85 6.63 -8.69
C LEU A 283 25.91 5.51 -8.63
N GLY A 284 26.46 5.10 -9.77
CA GLY A 284 27.43 4.01 -9.88
C GLY A 284 27.05 3.02 -10.97
N ARG A 285 27.62 1.81 -10.92
CA ARG A 285 27.28 0.73 -11.85
C ARG A 285 26.42 -0.32 -11.21
N PRO A 286 25.56 -1.02 -11.97
CA PRO A 286 24.80 -2.16 -11.44
C PRO A 286 25.72 -3.19 -10.82
N GLY A 287 25.40 -3.63 -9.60
CA GLY A 287 26.20 -4.62 -8.85
C GLY A 287 27.32 -4.03 -7.99
N GLU A 288 27.61 -2.73 -8.08
CA GLU A 288 28.48 -2.06 -7.11
C GLU A 288 27.78 -1.97 -5.74
N LEU A 289 28.57 -2.07 -4.68
CA LEU A 289 28.10 -2.07 -3.30
C LEU A 289 27.31 -0.80 -2.97
N GLY A 290 26.08 -0.95 -2.49
CA GLY A 290 25.22 0.14 -2.06
C GLY A 290 24.50 0.89 -3.18
N VAL A 291 24.80 0.63 -4.46
CA VAL A 291 24.12 1.26 -5.61
C VAL A 291 22.64 0.86 -5.67
N ASP A 292 22.32 -0.35 -5.29
CA ASP A 292 20.93 -0.83 -5.18
C ASP A 292 20.13 -0.03 -4.14
N THR A 293 20.71 0.25 -2.97
CA THR A 293 20.10 1.12 -1.94
C THR A 293 19.91 2.55 -2.48
N GLU A 294 20.91 3.11 -3.17
CA GLU A 294 20.82 4.43 -3.80
C GLU A 294 19.70 4.48 -4.87
N ILE A 295 19.54 3.42 -5.67
CA ILE A 295 18.44 3.30 -6.63
C ILE A 295 17.09 3.36 -5.92
N ILE A 296 16.92 2.60 -4.86
CA ILE A 296 15.66 2.54 -4.10
C ILE A 296 15.33 3.88 -3.45
N ILE A 297 16.31 4.54 -2.84
CA ILE A 297 16.14 5.87 -2.25
C ILE A 297 15.58 6.86 -3.27
N ARG A 298 16.20 6.96 -4.48
CA ARG A 298 15.74 7.89 -5.53
C ARG A 298 14.44 7.45 -6.15
N LYS A 299 14.25 6.15 -6.38
CA LYS A 299 13.03 5.59 -6.96
C LYS A 299 11.80 5.89 -6.10
N HIS A 300 11.94 5.80 -4.79
CA HIS A 300 10.87 6.12 -3.84
C HIS A 300 10.83 7.58 -3.42
N HIS A 301 11.67 8.44 -4.04
CA HIS A 301 11.77 9.88 -3.72
C HIS A 301 11.93 10.14 -2.21
N LEU A 302 12.78 9.32 -1.56
CA LEU A 302 13.11 9.53 -0.15
C LEU A 302 14.07 10.71 -0.03
N PRO A 303 13.81 11.69 0.87
CA PRO A 303 14.77 12.75 1.17
C PRO A 303 16.01 12.15 1.86
N TYR A 304 17.18 12.21 1.21
CA TYR A 304 18.41 11.57 1.72
C TYR A 304 19.47 12.58 2.16
N GLU A 305 19.46 13.78 1.61
CA GLU A 305 20.33 14.88 2.02
C GLU A 305 19.58 15.87 2.91
N PHE A 306 20.24 16.39 3.91
CA PHE A 306 19.69 17.48 4.71
C PHE A 306 20.14 18.83 4.12
N PRO A 307 19.23 19.80 3.95
CA PRO A 307 19.59 21.16 3.56
C PRO A 307 20.60 21.80 4.55
N PRO A 308 21.55 22.63 4.07
CA PRO A 308 22.54 23.26 4.93
C PRO A 308 21.95 24.06 6.11
N ALA A 309 20.80 24.71 5.90
CA ALA A 309 20.10 25.44 6.95
C ALA A 309 19.58 24.51 8.07
N VAL A 310 19.17 23.29 7.72
CA VAL A 310 18.70 22.26 8.66
C VAL A 310 19.88 21.73 9.47
N LEU A 311 21.01 21.44 8.83
CA LEU A 311 22.23 21.00 9.51
C LEU A 311 22.75 22.06 10.48
N ALA A 312 22.82 23.32 10.04
CA ALA A 312 23.25 24.44 10.90
C ALA A 312 22.31 24.65 12.10
N GLU A 313 21.01 24.49 11.92
CA GLU A 313 20.05 24.55 13.03
C GLU A 313 20.24 23.37 13.98
N ALA A 314 20.41 22.14 13.45
CA ALA A 314 20.62 20.94 14.26
C ALA A 314 21.87 21.06 15.13
N GLU A 315 23.01 21.51 14.56
CA GLU A 315 24.26 21.73 15.31
C GLU A 315 24.10 22.79 16.41
N LYS A 316 23.41 23.90 16.10
CA LYS A 316 23.11 24.94 17.07
C LYS A 316 22.24 24.44 18.23
N ARG A 317 21.29 23.53 17.95
CA ARG A 317 20.36 22.97 18.93
C ARG A 317 20.95 21.80 19.72
N ALA A 318 21.92 21.09 19.17
CA ALA A 318 22.54 19.91 19.79
C ALA A 318 23.49 20.30 20.95
N GLN A 319 22.96 21.09 21.88
CA GLN A 319 23.68 21.53 23.07
C GLN A 319 23.15 20.79 24.29
N LEU A 320 24.04 20.53 25.25
CA LEU A 320 23.64 20.00 26.55
C LEU A 320 22.67 20.95 27.24
N PRO A 321 21.67 20.44 27.95
CA PRO A 321 20.70 21.27 28.63
C PRO A 321 21.40 22.11 29.72
N SER A 322 21.02 23.37 29.84
CA SER A 322 21.49 24.30 30.84
C SER A 322 20.87 23.96 32.22
N GLU A 323 21.53 24.42 33.28
CA GLU A 323 21.01 24.23 34.65
C GLU A 323 19.60 24.80 34.82
N SER A 324 19.29 25.92 34.16
CA SER A 324 17.95 26.51 34.19
C SER A 324 16.91 25.60 33.51
N GLU A 325 17.26 24.95 32.43
CA GLU A 325 16.37 23.98 31.72
C GLU A 325 16.18 22.69 32.52
N LEU A 326 17.16 22.31 33.34
CA LEU A 326 17.06 21.17 34.25
C LEU A 326 16.20 21.49 35.48
N ALA A 327 16.25 22.74 35.99
CA ALA A 327 15.55 23.14 37.23
C ALA A 327 14.02 23.04 37.13
N ASP A 328 13.46 23.23 35.92
CA ASP A 328 12.03 23.17 35.67
C ASP A 328 11.51 21.73 35.39
N ARG A 329 12.40 20.72 35.52
CA ARG A 329 12.09 19.33 35.21
C ARG A 329 12.18 18.43 36.43
N GLU A 330 11.41 17.36 36.43
CA GLU A 330 11.48 16.31 37.45
C GLU A 330 12.78 15.51 37.31
N ASP A 331 13.52 15.32 38.43
CA ASP A 331 14.81 14.66 38.44
C ASP A 331 14.69 13.16 38.72
N PHE A 332 14.89 12.34 37.71
CA PHE A 332 14.90 10.88 37.78
C PHE A 332 16.31 10.28 37.69
N ARG A 333 17.38 11.08 37.73
CA ARG A 333 18.77 10.63 37.55
C ARG A 333 19.26 9.67 38.66
N HIS A 334 18.56 9.65 39.76
CA HIS A 334 18.88 8.76 40.91
C HIS A 334 18.37 7.33 40.70
N LEU A 335 17.52 7.06 39.69
CA LEU A 335 16.95 5.75 39.42
C LEU A 335 17.83 4.96 38.44
N PRO A 336 17.91 3.62 38.59
CA PRO A 336 18.67 2.75 37.68
C PRO A 336 17.88 2.47 36.39
N ILE A 337 17.55 3.54 35.67
CA ILE A 337 16.85 3.51 34.39
C ILE A 337 17.78 2.94 33.33
N VAL A 338 17.28 2.10 32.42
CA VAL A 338 18.05 1.47 31.34
C VAL A 338 17.36 1.66 29.99
N THR A 339 18.15 1.71 28.90
CA THR A 339 17.67 1.55 27.54
C THR A 339 17.87 0.10 27.10
N ILE A 340 16.97 -0.46 26.28
CA ILE A 340 17.04 -1.84 25.75
C ILE A 340 16.69 -1.81 24.26
N ASP A 341 17.72 -1.98 23.40
CA ASP A 341 17.60 -1.78 21.96
C ASP A 341 18.32 -2.89 21.18
N GLY A 342 18.25 -2.82 19.84
CA GLY A 342 19.04 -3.68 18.97
C GLY A 342 20.53 -3.37 19.04
N GLU A 343 21.38 -4.30 18.61
CA GLU A 343 22.84 -4.20 18.71
C GLU A 343 23.40 -2.99 17.94
N THR A 344 22.82 -2.69 16.78
CA THR A 344 23.27 -1.65 15.87
C THR A 344 22.59 -0.30 16.06
N ALA A 345 21.58 -0.22 16.94
CA ALA A 345 20.85 1.01 17.22
C ALA A 345 21.78 2.07 17.86
N ARG A 346 21.57 3.33 17.47
CA ARG A 346 22.29 4.52 18.00
C ARG A 346 21.35 5.63 18.46
N ASP A 347 20.09 5.53 18.08
CA ASP A 347 19.00 6.46 18.31
C ASP A 347 18.06 5.91 19.38
N PHE A 348 18.50 5.97 20.66
CA PHE A 348 17.75 5.41 21.78
C PHE A 348 16.62 6.36 22.16
N ASP A 349 15.40 6.03 21.71
CA ASP A 349 14.19 6.83 21.96
C ASP A 349 13.66 6.64 23.38
N ASP A 350 13.75 5.43 23.95
CA ASP A 350 13.07 5.04 25.17
C ASP A 350 14.00 4.42 26.23
N ALA A 351 13.66 4.73 27.48
CA ALA A 351 14.30 4.13 28.66
C ALA A 351 13.22 3.76 29.67
N VAL A 352 13.44 2.68 30.41
CA VAL A 352 12.44 2.09 31.29
C VAL A 352 12.95 1.79 32.68
N TYR A 353 12.01 1.85 33.64
CA TYR A 353 12.23 1.45 35.03
C TYR A 353 10.96 0.81 35.58
N VAL A 354 11.10 -0.26 36.36
CA VAL A 354 10.00 -0.97 37.01
C VAL A 354 10.32 -1.18 38.50
N GLU A 355 9.36 -0.81 39.33
CA GLU A 355 9.42 -1.07 40.78
C GLU A 355 8.17 -1.89 41.17
N ARG A 356 8.38 -2.88 42.04
CA ARG A 356 7.29 -3.57 42.73
C ARG A 356 7.19 -3.09 44.14
N ARG A 357 6.04 -2.56 44.52
CA ARG A 357 5.77 -2.03 45.86
C ARG A 357 5.48 -3.14 46.86
N GLU A 358 5.57 -2.85 48.14
CA GLU A 358 5.32 -3.83 49.24
C GLU A 358 3.90 -4.44 49.19
N ASN A 359 2.91 -3.68 48.76
CA ASN A 359 1.52 -4.13 48.56
C ASN A 359 1.30 -5.00 47.30
N GLY A 360 2.37 -5.32 46.58
CA GLY A 360 2.34 -6.07 45.33
C GLY A 360 1.97 -5.27 44.08
N ALA A 361 1.62 -4.00 44.22
CA ALA A 361 1.38 -3.09 43.09
C ALA A 361 2.67 -2.79 42.32
N TRP A 362 2.49 -2.38 41.04
CA TRP A 362 3.61 -2.07 40.17
C TRP A 362 3.68 -0.57 39.88
N HIS A 363 4.89 -0.07 39.82
CA HIS A 363 5.20 1.26 39.32
C HIS A 363 6.06 1.13 38.07
N LEU A 364 5.49 1.44 36.91
CA LEU A 364 6.16 1.43 35.60
C LEU A 364 6.51 2.87 35.23
N GLN A 365 7.75 3.13 34.91
CA GLN A 365 8.19 4.39 34.32
C GLN A 365 8.70 4.17 32.90
N VAL A 366 8.17 4.95 31.95
CA VAL A 366 8.59 4.98 30.56
C VAL A 366 9.03 6.40 30.26
N HIS A 367 10.30 6.56 29.93
CA HIS A 367 10.94 7.84 29.66
C HIS A 367 11.33 7.93 28.19
N ILE A 368 10.77 8.90 27.47
CA ILE A 368 10.99 9.07 26.03
C ILE A 368 11.80 10.33 25.81
N ALA A 369 12.79 10.27 24.91
CA ALA A 369 13.62 11.40 24.52
C ALA A 369 12.78 12.63 24.17
N ASP A 370 13.05 13.77 24.83
CA ASP A 370 12.31 15.02 24.60
C ASP A 370 12.78 15.74 23.34
N VAL A 371 12.51 15.12 22.18
CA VAL A 371 12.88 15.66 20.87
C VAL A 371 12.21 17.02 20.61
N ALA A 372 11.01 17.24 21.17
CA ALA A 372 10.26 18.48 21.00
C ALA A 372 11.00 19.71 21.60
N HIS A 373 11.89 19.51 22.55
CA HIS A 373 12.76 20.56 23.11
C HIS A 373 13.74 21.07 22.02
N TYR A 374 14.32 20.18 21.25
CA TYR A 374 15.33 20.48 20.23
C TYR A 374 14.73 20.86 18.90
N VAL A 375 13.69 20.17 18.46
CA VAL A 375 13.01 20.39 17.18
C VAL A 375 11.78 21.26 17.40
N ARG A 376 11.96 22.58 17.27
CA ARG A 376 10.88 23.54 17.52
C ARG A 376 9.94 23.68 16.33
N ASN A 377 8.67 23.89 16.61
CA ASN A 377 7.62 24.01 15.59
C ASN A 377 7.91 25.12 14.57
N ALA A 378 7.62 24.85 13.29
CA ALA A 378 7.72 25.75 12.14
C ALA A 378 9.16 26.22 11.79
N THR A 379 10.21 25.62 12.36
CA THR A 379 11.60 25.87 11.96
C THR A 379 11.96 25.08 10.70
N PRO A 380 13.09 25.40 10.01
CA PRO A 380 13.59 24.58 8.91
C PRO A 380 13.79 23.12 9.27
N LEU A 381 14.28 22.83 10.48
CA LEU A 381 14.47 21.49 11.01
C LEU A 381 13.13 20.74 11.15
N ASP A 382 12.10 21.39 11.67
CA ASP A 382 10.74 20.84 11.77
C ASP A 382 10.10 20.56 10.41
N GLN A 383 10.27 21.50 9.47
CA GLN A 383 9.75 21.33 8.10
C GLN A 383 10.37 20.14 7.40
N GLU A 384 11.67 19.94 7.56
CA GLU A 384 12.38 18.79 7.00
C GLU A 384 11.95 17.49 7.69
N ALA A 385 11.81 17.47 9.03
CA ALA A 385 11.30 16.32 9.76
C ALA A 385 9.87 15.94 9.32
N ARG A 386 8.99 16.91 9.08
CA ARG A 386 7.65 16.72 8.54
C ARG A 386 7.68 16.14 7.12
N LEU A 387 8.55 16.66 6.25
CA LEU A 387 8.73 16.18 4.88
C LEU A 387 9.16 14.71 4.85
N ARG A 388 10.10 14.33 5.72
CA ARG A 388 10.56 12.95 5.86
C ARG A 388 9.49 12.05 6.47
N GLY A 389 8.81 12.54 7.50
CA GLY A 389 7.71 11.90 8.21
C GLY A 389 8.13 10.72 9.08
N THR A 390 9.13 9.95 8.65
CA THR A 390 9.72 8.82 9.39
C THR A 390 11.14 8.54 8.92
N SER A 391 11.98 7.95 9.79
CA SER A 391 13.23 7.32 9.38
C SER A 391 12.96 6.06 8.55
N VAL A 392 13.89 5.72 7.64
CA VAL A 392 13.84 4.52 6.80
C VAL A 392 15.06 3.68 7.07
N TYR A 393 14.87 2.39 7.35
CA TYR A 393 15.94 1.48 7.76
C TYR A 393 16.21 0.45 6.68
N PHE A 394 17.34 0.61 6.00
CA PHE A 394 17.84 -0.37 5.05
C PHE A 394 18.84 -1.32 5.73
N PRO A 395 19.08 -2.51 5.17
CA PRO A 395 20.01 -3.47 5.77
C PRO A 395 21.44 -2.93 5.91
N ASP A 396 21.87 -2.00 5.05
CA ASP A 396 23.23 -1.43 5.01
C ASP A 396 23.32 -0.05 5.66
N ARG A 397 22.21 0.70 5.74
CA ARG A 397 22.18 2.07 6.28
C ARG A 397 20.78 2.52 6.69
N ALA A 398 20.70 3.59 7.46
CA ALA A 398 19.46 4.29 7.71
C ALA A 398 19.42 5.66 6.99
N VAL A 399 18.21 6.06 6.56
CA VAL A 399 17.89 7.43 6.13
C VAL A 399 17.10 8.06 7.27
N PRO A 400 17.76 8.83 8.16
CA PRO A 400 17.13 9.29 9.40
C PRO A 400 16.16 10.45 9.16
N MET A 401 15.14 10.57 10.00
CA MET A 401 14.21 11.69 10.03
C MET A 401 14.89 12.99 10.47
N LEU A 402 15.81 12.90 11.42
CA LEU A 402 16.56 14.03 11.99
C LEU A 402 18.05 13.89 11.69
N PRO A 403 18.81 15.00 11.58
CA PRO A 403 20.26 14.96 11.47
C PRO A 403 20.91 14.19 12.62
N GLU A 404 22.04 13.53 12.35
CA GLU A 404 22.73 12.66 13.33
C GLU A 404 23.16 13.39 14.61
N ALA A 405 23.47 14.68 14.54
CA ALA A 405 23.76 15.50 15.73
C ALA A 405 22.62 15.48 16.75
N LEU A 406 21.39 15.31 16.28
CA LEU A 406 20.20 15.16 17.12
C LEU A 406 19.87 13.69 17.35
N SER A 407 19.64 12.91 16.29
CA SER A 407 19.13 11.52 16.39
C SER A 407 20.09 10.61 17.14
N ASN A 408 21.35 10.59 16.74
CA ASN A 408 22.40 9.78 17.38
C ASN A 408 23.15 10.56 18.49
N GLY A 409 22.94 11.88 18.55
CA GLY A 409 23.63 12.81 19.45
C GLY A 409 22.84 13.10 20.71
N ILE A 410 22.33 14.34 20.79
CA ILE A 410 21.77 14.89 22.05
C ILE A 410 20.41 14.29 22.43
N CYS A 411 19.59 13.87 21.45
CA CYS A 411 18.30 13.25 21.74
C CYS A 411 18.44 11.79 22.23
N SER A 412 19.43 11.06 21.72
CA SER A 412 19.63 9.65 22.08
C SER A 412 19.93 9.49 23.58
N LEU A 413 19.17 8.63 24.26
CA LEU A 413 19.24 8.36 25.70
C LEU A 413 20.49 7.54 26.08
N LYS A 414 21.67 8.08 25.78
CA LYS A 414 22.96 7.43 25.99
C LYS A 414 23.25 7.19 27.50
N PRO A 415 23.94 6.08 27.83
CA PRO A 415 24.25 5.78 29.19
C PRO A 415 25.21 6.81 29.81
N GLN A 416 25.02 7.09 31.10
CA GLN A 416 25.82 7.98 31.91
C GLN A 416 25.83 9.47 31.47
N GLU A 417 24.89 9.86 30.60
CA GLU A 417 24.70 11.24 30.17
C GLU A 417 23.32 11.78 30.58
N ASP A 418 23.26 13.05 31.00
CA ASP A 418 22.00 13.68 31.34
C ASP A 418 21.19 13.92 30.07
N ARG A 419 19.93 13.45 30.05
CA ARG A 419 19.04 13.56 28.92
C ARG A 419 17.65 14.04 29.31
N LEU A 420 17.12 14.94 28.51
CA LEU A 420 15.76 15.45 28.68
C LEU A 420 14.74 14.43 28.17
N VAL A 421 13.70 14.20 28.96
CA VAL A 421 12.67 13.22 28.64
C VAL A 421 11.26 13.76 28.89
N MET A 422 10.30 13.15 28.18
CA MET A 422 8.88 13.14 28.51
C MET A 422 8.56 11.78 29.13
N SER A 423 8.02 11.79 30.33
CA SER A 423 7.89 10.59 31.14
C SER A 423 6.44 10.22 31.38
N ALA A 424 6.12 8.95 31.22
CA ALA A 424 4.86 8.34 31.63
C ALA A 424 5.11 7.49 32.90
N LEU A 425 4.52 7.91 34.00
CA LEU A 425 4.62 7.28 35.33
C LEU A 425 3.29 6.58 35.60
N ILE A 426 3.30 5.26 35.67
CA ILE A 426 2.09 4.43 35.62
C ILE A 426 2.01 3.54 36.84
N GLU A 427 0.96 3.70 37.65
CA GLU A 427 0.65 2.84 38.76
C GLU A 427 -0.30 1.73 38.32
N LEU A 428 0.08 0.47 38.58
CA LEU A 428 -0.74 -0.68 38.26
C LEU A 428 -0.99 -1.51 39.51
N ASP A 429 -2.14 -2.16 39.54
CA ASP A 429 -2.45 -3.11 40.59
C ASP A 429 -1.61 -4.40 40.45
N PRO A 430 -1.64 -5.32 41.46
CA PRO A 430 -0.91 -6.60 41.39
C PRO A 430 -1.29 -7.47 40.18
N TYR A 431 -2.43 -7.18 39.53
CA TYR A 431 -2.95 -7.92 38.39
C TYR A 431 -2.65 -7.25 37.04
N GLY A 432 -1.92 -6.11 37.04
CA GLY A 432 -1.54 -5.37 35.83
C GLY A 432 -2.63 -4.42 35.28
N ASN A 433 -3.64 -4.06 36.06
CA ASN A 433 -4.60 -3.03 35.66
C ASN A 433 -4.08 -1.66 36.04
N ILE A 434 -4.17 -0.70 35.10
CA ILE A 434 -3.77 0.69 35.33
C ILE A 434 -4.72 1.32 36.35
N GLN A 435 -4.16 1.79 37.46
CA GLN A 435 -4.90 2.46 38.52
C GLN A 435 -4.85 3.99 38.35
N SER A 436 -3.68 4.50 38.06
CA SER A 436 -3.46 5.91 37.79
C SER A 436 -2.25 6.11 36.92
N SER A 437 -2.15 7.28 36.32
CA SER A 437 -0.98 7.67 35.55
C SER A 437 -0.72 9.16 35.70
N ARG A 438 0.54 9.54 35.59
CA ARG A 438 1.00 10.91 35.58
C ARG A 438 2.01 11.10 34.47
N LEU A 439 1.93 12.21 33.77
CA LEU A 439 2.83 12.58 32.68
C LEU A 439 3.67 13.77 33.16
N ALA A 440 4.95 13.80 32.86
CA ALA A 440 5.88 14.83 33.32
C ALA A 440 6.99 15.07 32.31
N SER A 441 7.52 16.31 32.31
CA SER A 441 8.83 16.62 31.70
C SER A 441 9.91 16.31 32.74
N GLY A 442 10.93 15.54 32.34
CA GLY A 442 11.96 15.09 33.29
C GLY A 442 13.37 15.14 32.74
N VAL A 443 14.31 14.80 33.62
CA VAL A 443 15.70 14.51 33.26
C VAL A 443 16.10 13.15 33.82
N ILE A 444 16.75 12.34 32.97
CA ILE A 444 17.29 11.04 33.35
C ILE A 444 18.80 10.98 33.13
N LYS A 445 19.41 9.99 33.75
CA LYS A 445 20.76 9.53 33.45
C LYS A 445 20.72 8.02 33.34
N SER A 446 20.67 7.49 32.08
CA SER A 446 20.57 6.05 31.88
C SER A 446 21.75 5.33 32.53
N ALA A 447 21.46 4.31 33.33
CA ALA A 447 22.48 3.54 34.03
C ALA A 447 23.28 2.62 33.10
N ALA A 448 22.60 2.05 32.09
CA ALA A 448 23.20 1.16 31.12
C ALA A 448 22.44 1.13 29.80
N ARG A 449 23.17 0.99 28.71
CA ARG A 449 22.61 0.60 27.40
C ARG A 449 22.64 -0.91 27.32
N MET A 450 21.48 -1.52 27.21
CA MET A 450 21.31 -2.97 27.08
C MET A 450 20.92 -3.33 25.66
N THR A 451 21.18 -4.59 25.28
CA THR A 451 20.66 -5.14 24.03
C THR A 451 19.58 -6.17 24.30
N TYR A 452 18.67 -6.38 23.32
CA TYR A 452 17.67 -7.45 23.43
C TYR A 452 18.32 -8.81 23.69
N THR A 453 19.44 -9.10 23.03
CA THR A 453 20.19 -10.34 23.21
C THR A 453 20.72 -10.48 24.64
N ASN A 454 21.35 -9.43 25.21
CA ASN A 454 21.91 -9.50 26.55
C ASN A 454 20.84 -9.63 27.62
N VAL A 455 19.73 -8.85 27.49
CA VAL A 455 18.60 -8.97 28.42
C VAL A 455 17.97 -10.35 28.34
N ASN A 456 17.82 -10.93 27.13
CA ASN A 456 17.29 -12.28 26.97
C ASN A 456 18.19 -13.32 27.64
N LYS A 457 19.51 -13.26 27.45
CA LYS A 457 20.48 -14.13 28.12
C LYS A 457 20.41 -14.04 29.65
N ILE A 458 20.31 -12.81 30.21
CA ILE A 458 20.09 -12.60 31.63
C ILE A 458 18.83 -13.29 32.11
N LEU A 459 17.74 -13.16 31.40
CA LEU A 459 16.42 -13.75 31.71
C LEU A 459 16.40 -15.27 31.57
N GLU A 460 17.32 -15.85 30.78
CA GLU A 460 17.61 -17.28 30.65
C GLU A 460 18.64 -17.79 31.66
N ASN A 461 19.14 -16.89 32.56
CA ASN A 461 20.13 -17.14 33.59
C ASN A 461 21.52 -17.52 33.03
N ASP A 462 21.97 -16.91 31.95
CA ASP A 462 23.34 -16.98 31.48
C ASP A 462 24.28 -16.43 32.57
N PRO A 463 25.26 -17.21 33.08
CA PRO A 463 26.05 -16.83 34.24
C PRO A 463 27.06 -15.70 33.94
N GLU A 464 27.58 -15.67 32.70
CA GLU A 464 28.59 -14.69 32.29
C GLU A 464 27.96 -13.29 32.13
N VAL A 465 26.90 -13.23 31.34
CA VAL A 465 26.19 -11.98 31.06
C VAL A 465 25.49 -11.47 32.34
N SER A 466 24.95 -12.37 33.19
CA SER A 466 24.35 -11.99 34.47
C SER A 466 25.38 -11.43 35.45
N ALA A 467 26.61 -11.95 35.46
CA ALA A 467 27.69 -11.39 36.30
C ALA A 467 28.12 -10.00 35.81
N GLN A 468 28.22 -9.81 34.51
CA GLN A 468 28.55 -8.52 33.88
C GLN A 468 27.55 -7.40 34.27
N TYR A 469 26.26 -7.72 34.28
CA TYR A 469 25.17 -6.78 34.55
C TYR A 469 24.47 -7.02 35.90
N ALA A 470 25.20 -7.58 36.88
CA ALA A 470 24.67 -7.97 38.19
C ALA A 470 23.75 -6.94 38.88
N PRO A 471 24.04 -5.61 38.87
CA PRO A 471 23.15 -4.62 39.47
C PRO A 471 21.76 -4.52 38.87
N HIS A 472 21.58 -4.96 37.63
CA HIS A 472 20.34 -4.80 36.88
C HIS A 472 19.51 -6.09 36.74
N VAL A 473 20.07 -7.25 37.07
CA VAL A 473 19.44 -8.57 36.89
C VAL A 473 18.07 -8.66 37.56
N GLU A 474 17.96 -8.19 38.81
CA GLU A 474 16.68 -8.23 39.53
C GLU A 474 15.62 -7.30 38.90
N ASN A 475 16.06 -6.16 38.38
CA ASN A 475 15.16 -5.26 37.67
C ASN A 475 14.62 -5.88 36.39
N PHE A 476 15.42 -6.57 35.58
CA PHE A 476 14.96 -7.30 34.40
C PHE A 476 13.99 -8.42 34.74
N ARG A 477 14.17 -9.12 35.86
CA ARG A 477 13.18 -10.13 36.30
C ARG A 477 11.83 -9.51 36.62
N LYS A 478 11.81 -8.36 37.33
CA LYS A 478 10.58 -7.60 37.59
C LYS A 478 9.94 -7.09 36.32
N MET A 479 10.73 -6.57 35.39
CA MET A 479 10.26 -6.14 34.06
C MET A 479 9.59 -7.29 33.30
N LYS A 480 10.20 -8.49 33.28
CA LYS A 480 9.62 -9.68 32.67
C LYS A 480 8.28 -10.06 33.32
N GLU A 481 8.21 -10.09 34.66
CA GLU A 481 6.98 -10.42 35.39
C GLU A 481 5.85 -9.45 35.01
N LEU A 482 6.11 -8.14 35.03
CA LEU A 482 5.13 -7.13 34.67
C LEU A 482 4.72 -7.24 33.19
N ALA A 483 5.67 -7.43 32.29
CA ALA A 483 5.37 -7.55 30.84
C ALA A 483 4.46 -8.75 30.55
N LEU A 484 4.69 -9.88 31.20
CA LEU A 484 3.82 -11.04 31.07
C LEU A 484 2.39 -10.79 31.60
N LEU A 485 2.25 -10.02 32.69
CA LEU A 485 0.94 -9.60 33.18
C LEU A 485 0.23 -8.68 32.19
N LEU A 486 0.92 -7.69 31.66
CA LEU A 486 0.37 -6.74 30.67
C LEU A 486 -0.06 -7.47 29.39
N ASN A 487 0.78 -8.39 28.90
CA ASN A 487 0.46 -9.22 27.73
C ASN A 487 -0.76 -10.09 27.97
N ALA A 488 -0.88 -10.74 29.15
CA ALA A 488 -2.04 -11.54 29.52
C ALA A 488 -3.31 -10.69 29.50
N ARG A 489 -3.29 -9.49 30.09
CA ARG A 489 -4.42 -8.55 30.09
C ARG A 489 -4.80 -8.11 28.68
N ARG A 490 -3.81 -7.72 27.88
CA ARG A 490 -4.05 -7.33 26.48
C ARG A 490 -4.69 -8.48 25.70
N THR A 491 -4.23 -9.69 25.95
CA THR A 491 -4.79 -10.90 25.34
C THR A 491 -6.25 -11.15 25.81
N GLU A 492 -6.56 -10.95 27.09
CA GLU A 492 -7.96 -11.05 27.58
C GLU A 492 -8.88 -10.02 26.92
N HIS A 493 -8.42 -8.82 26.64
CA HIS A 493 -9.17 -7.77 25.92
C HIS A 493 -9.33 -8.05 24.42
N GLY A 494 -8.68 -9.09 23.90
CA GLY A 494 -8.87 -9.55 22.52
C GLY A 494 -7.78 -9.12 21.55
N SER A 495 -6.65 -8.64 22.01
CA SER A 495 -5.54 -8.33 21.12
C SER A 495 -5.14 -9.52 20.26
N ILE A 496 -4.93 -9.28 18.99
CA ILE A 496 -4.47 -10.29 18.03
C ILE A 496 -2.95 -10.20 17.98
N ASP A 497 -2.26 -11.22 18.43
CA ASP A 497 -0.79 -11.31 18.34
C ASP A 497 -0.41 -12.26 17.20
N PHE A 498 0.12 -11.70 16.11
CA PHE A 498 0.65 -12.48 15.01
C PHE A 498 2.16 -12.62 15.20
N ASP A 499 2.62 -13.83 15.47
CA ASP A 499 4.05 -14.13 15.50
C ASP A 499 4.56 -14.43 14.08
N LEU A 500 4.59 -13.39 13.25
CA LEU A 500 5.13 -13.49 11.89
C LEU A 500 6.62 -13.10 11.91
N PRO A 501 7.51 -14.02 11.56
CA PRO A 501 8.94 -13.74 11.54
C PRO A 501 9.29 -12.76 10.42
N GLU A 502 10.18 -11.82 10.73
CA GLU A 502 10.79 -10.93 9.75
C GLU A 502 12.09 -11.52 9.23
N ARG A 503 12.42 -11.23 7.98
CA ARG A 503 13.68 -11.61 7.36
C ARG A 503 14.79 -10.63 7.75
N VAL A 504 15.91 -11.12 8.19
CA VAL A 504 17.11 -10.32 8.49
C VAL A 504 18.25 -10.83 7.63
N ILE A 505 18.89 -9.91 6.90
CA ILE A 505 20.06 -10.22 6.08
C ILE A 505 21.30 -10.01 6.95
N ALA A 506 22.15 -11.04 7.02
CA ALA A 506 23.45 -10.95 7.66
C ALA A 506 24.53 -10.61 6.62
N PHE A 507 25.48 -9.77 7.04
CA PHE A 507 26.60 -9.32 6.22
C PHE A 507 27.93 -9.70 6.89
N ASP A 508 28.96 -9.96 6.05
CA ASP A 508 30.34 -10.06 6.53
C ASP A 508 30.98 -8.67 6.73
N ASP A 509 32.22 -8.65 7.23
CA ASP A 509 33.00 -7.41 7.44
C ASP A 509 33.24 -6.63 6.13
N GLN A 510 33.04 -7.26 4.97
CA GLN A 510 33.16 -6.64 3.65
C GLN A 510 31.78 -6.21 3.09
N GLN A 511 30.75 -6.24 3.93
CA GLN A 511 29.37 -5.95 3.59
C GLN A 511 28.77 -6.83 2.48
N ARG A 512 29.27 -8.06 2.31
CA ARG A 512 28.67 -9.05 1.43
C ARG A 512 27.65 -9.87 2.21
N MET A 513 26.54 -10.18 1.57
CA MET A 513 25.49 -11.01 2.17
C MET A 513 26.01 -12.43 2.44
N THR A 514 25.84 -12.89 3.68
CA THR A 514 26.26 -14.23 4.10
C THR A 514 25.08 -15.17 4.31
N SER A 515 23.96 -14.65 4.81
CA SER A 515 22.76 -15.46 5.05
C SER A 515 21.51 -14.58 5.14
N ILE A 516 20.34 -15.21 4.97
CA ILE A 516 19.05 -14.65 5.27
C ILE A 516 18.47 -15.45 6.44
N ASN A 517 18.31 -14.79 7.58
CA ASN A 517 17.89 -15.42 8.82
C ASN A 517 16.49 -14.96 9.22
N ARG A 518 15.86 -15.73 10.10
CA ARG A 518 14.63 -15.33 10.75
C ARG A 518 14.96 -14.42 11.93
N SER A 519 14.28 -13.27 12.04
CA SER A 519 14.31 -12.46 13.27
C SER A 519 13.64 -13.24 14.39
N GLU A 520 14.34 -13.43 15.49
CA GLU A 520 13.78 -14.02 16.70
C GLU A 520 13.22 -12.94 17.61
N ARG A 521 11.91 -12.94 17.81
CA ARG A 521 11.23 -12.07 18.78
C ARG A 521 11.31 -12.73 20.16
N ASN A 522 12.37 -12.42 20.91
CA ASN A 522 12.60 -12.95 22.24
C ASN A 522 11.82 -12.21 23.33
N ILE A 523 11.95 -12.65 24.61
CA ILE A 523 11.20 -12.05 25.73
C ILE A 523 11.58 -10.60 25.99
N ALA A 524 12.81 -10.18 25.69
CA ALA A 524 13.26 -8.79 25.86
C ALA A 524 12.57 -7.84 24.85
N ASN A 525 12.35 -8.29 23.61
CA ASN A 525 11.56 -7.54 22.62
C ASN A 525 10.11 -7.34 23.12
N ARG A 526 9.49 -8.44 23.58
CA ARG A 526 8.11 -8.41 24.09
C ARG A 526 7.95 -7.51 25.31
N LEU A 527 8.95 -7.48 26.18
CA LEU A 527 8.97 -6.63 27.36
C LEU A 527 8.88 -5.15 27.01
N ILE A 528 9.76 -4.68 26.13
CA ILE A 528 9.76 -3.28 25.69
C ILE A 528 8.47 -2.96 24.94
N GLU A 529 8.01 -3.85 24.07
CA GLU A 529 6.76 -3.66 23.34
C GLU A 529 5.57 -3.43 24.28
N GLU A 530 5.37 -4.25 25.30
CA GLU A 530 4.25 -4.10 26.24
C GLU A 530 4.34 -2.77 27.02
N PHE A 531 5.55 -2.32 27.39
CA PHE A 531 5.73 -1.05 28.07
C PHE A 531 5.44 0.13 27.16
N MET A 532 5.88 0.07 25.90
CA MET A 532 5.60 1.10 24.90
C MET A 532 4.10 1.16 24.54
N LEU A 533 3.44 0.01 24.40
CA LEU A 533 2.00 -0.06 24.18
C LEU A 533 1.23 0.58 25.35
N THR A 534 1.67 0.32 26.58
CA THR A 534 1.04 0.86 27.79
C THR A 534 1.22 2.39 27.87
N ALA A 535 2.43 2.90 27.62
CA ALA A 535 2.70 4.33 27.60
C ALA A 535 1.91 5.07 26.51
N ASN A 536 1.90 4.53 25.27
CA ASN A 536 1.14 5.10 24.16
C ASN A 536 -0.36 5.21 24.49
N ARG A 537 -0.93 4.19 25.12
CA ARG A 537 -2.33 4.16 25.55
C ARG A 537 -2.61 5.20 26.62
N VAL A 538 -1.75 5.30 27.64
CA VAL A 538 -1.91 6.26 28.75
C VAL A 538 -1.88 7.71 28.24
N VAL A 539 -0.97 8.01 27.31
CA VAL A 539 -0.87 9.36 26.71
C VAL A 539 -2.11 9.69 25.90
N ASP A 540 -2.60 8.75 25.08
CA ASP A 540 -3.83 8.98 24.31
C ASP A 540 -5.04 9.20 25.21
N ALA A 541 -5.22 8.36 26.22
CA ALA A 541 -6.29 8.50 27.21
C ALA A 541 -6.25 9.86 27.92
N TYR A 542 -5.06 10.32 28.32
CA TYR A 542 -4.87 11.63 28.95
C TYR A 542 -5.33 12.78 28.04
N LEU A 543 -4.95 12.79 26.77
CA LEU A 543 -5.32 13.82 25.81
C LEU A 543 -6.81 13.75 25.45
N LEU A 544 -7.33 12.55 25.22
CA LEU A 544 -8.70 12.31 24.82
C LEU A 544 -9.70 12.69 25.94
N HIS A 545 -9.44 12.28 27.18
CA HIS A 545 -10.31 12.62 28.32
C HIS A 545 -10.34 14.11 28.63
N ARG A 546 -9.31 14.86 28.25
CA ARG A 546 -9.29 16.32 28.32
C ARG A 546 -9.88 17.01 27.11
N GLY A 547 -10.31 16.26 26.08
CA GLY A 547 -10.84 16.81 24.84
C GLY A 547 -9.82 17.63 24.05
N ILE A 548 -8.53 17.29 24.18
CA ILE A 548 -7.44 17.95 23.47
C ILE A 548 -7.29 17.26 22.10
N PRO A 549 -7.42 18.00 20.98
CA PRO A 549 -7.19 17.42 19.65
C PRO A 549 -5.76 16.85 19.53
N ALA A 550 -5.67 15.63 19.05
CA ALA A 550 -4.40 14.90 18.94
C ALA A 550 -4.36 14.01 17.67
N LEU A 551 -3.21 13.41 17.41
CA LEU A 551 -3.06 12.38 16.41
C LEU A 551 -3.26 11.01 17.08
N HIS A 552 -4.08 10.17 16.45
CA HIS A 552 -4.33 8.81 16.91
C HIS A 552 -3.72 7.81 15.92
N ARG A 553 -3.23 6.68 16.43
CA ARG A 553 -2.87 5.53 15.63
C ARG A 553 -4.07 4.60 15.52
N VAL A 554 -4.73 4.62 14.39
CA VAL A 554 -5.99 3.92 14.19
C VAL A 554 -5.81 2.67 13.32
N HIS A 555 -6.51 1.62 13.70
CA HIS A 555 -6.65 0.40 12.91
C HIS A 555 -8.14 0.05 12.83
N GLU A 556 -8.73 0.38 11.70
CA GLU A 556 -10.17 0.20 11.51
C GLU A 556 -10.56 -1.28 11.42
N LYS A 557 -11.84 -1.58 11.68
CA LYS A 557 -12.38 -2.93 11.48
C LYS A 557 -12.19 -3.38 10.04
N PRO A 558 -11.91 -4.68 9.81
CA PRO A 558 -11.76 -5.23 8.48
C PRO A 558 -13.04 -5.12 7.66
N ASP A 559 -12.90 -5.08 6.34
CA ASP A 559 -14.04 -5.06 5.43
C ASP A 559 -14.77 -6.40 5.44
N ALA A 560 -16.10 -6.37 5.50
CA ALA A 560 -16.93 -7.56 5.55
C ALA A 560 -16.62 -8.58 4.44
N LYS A 561 -16.32 -8.08 3.23
CA LYS A 561 -15.93 -8.90 2.07
C LYS A 561 -14.65 -9.68 2.34
N LYS A 562 -13.60 -9.00 2.84
CA LYS A 562 -12.31 -9.63 3.14
C LYS A 562 -12.42 -10.65 4.28
N VAL A 563 -13.28 -10.38 5.27
CA VAL A 563 -13.56 -11.32 6.35
C VAL A 563 -14.21 -12.59 5.84
N LEU A 564 -15.18 -12.47 4.92
CA LEU A 564 -15.85 -13.63 4.33
C LEU A 564 -14.92 -14.42 3.39
N GLU A 565 -14.12 -13.74 2.58
CA GLU A 565 -13.08 -14.37 1.75
C GLU A 565 -12.08 -15.15 2.61
N PHE A 566 -11.68 -14.58 3.74
CA PHE A 566 -10.81 -15.29 4.68
C PHE A 566 -11.52 -16.46 5.36
N GLU A 567 -12.81 -16.32 5.74
CA GLU A 567 -13.60 -17.39 6.34
C GLU A 567 -13.71 -18.60 5.39
N GLU A 568 -13.93 -18.37 4.08
CA GLU A 568 -13.95 -19.44 3.07
C GLU A 568 -12.61 -20.16 2.99
N LEU A 569 -11.49 -19.41 2.99
CA LEU A 569 -10.14 -19.98 3.00
C LEU A 569 -9.87 -20.79 4.28
N ALA A 570 -10.18 -20.24 5.45
CA ALA A 570 -9.98 -20.93 6.73
C ALA A 570 -10.73 -22.26 6.83
N ARG A 571 -11.91 -22.36 6.20
CA ARG A 571 -12.68 -23.60 6.12
C ARG A 571 -12.01 -24.69 5.31
N ALA A 572 -11.29 -24.35 4.27
CA ALA A 572 -10.51 -25.32 3.50
C ALA A 572 -9.47 -26.04 4.39
N PHE A 573 -9.01 -25.37 5.45
CA PHE A 573 -8.14 -25.94 6.48
C PHE A 573 -8.91 -26.53 7.69
N GLY A 574 -10.24 -26.55 7.65
CA GLY A 574 -11.06 -27.06 8.77
C GLY A 574 -11.23 -26.06 9.93
N TYR A 575 -10.94 -24.77 9.72
CA TYR A 575 -11.06 -23.71 10.73
C TYR A 575 -12.17 -22.72 10.38
N SER A 576 -12.60 -21.94 11.36
CA SER A 576 -13.62 -20.89 11.18
C SER A 576 -13.44 -19.78 12.20
N LEU A 577 -13.66 -18.53 11.78
CA LEU A 577 -13.85 -17.37 12.64
C LEU A 577 -15.21 -17.38 13.36
N GLY A 578 -16.17 -18.19 12.90
CA GLY A 578 -17.53 -18.23 13.42
C GLY A 578 -18.46 -17.12 12.90
N VAL A 579 -18.10 -16.49 11.78
CA VAL A 579 -18.82 -15.33 11.21
C VAL A 579 -20.14 -15.75 10.55
N GLU A 580 -20.22 -16.96 9.96
CA GLU A 580 -21.45 -17.46 9.32
C GLU A 580 -22.59 -17.70 10.31
N ASP A 581 -22.28 -18.14 11.53
CA ASP A 581 -23.30 -18.34 12.54
C ASP A 581 -23.99 -17.05 12.95
N LEU A 582 -23.25 -15.94 12.90
CA LEU A 582 -23.77 -14.59 13.11
C LEU A 582 -24.69 -14.18 11.96
N HIS A 583 -24.31 -14.48 10.73
CA HIS A 583 -25.10 -14.16 9.55
C HIS A 583 -26.39 -14.99 9.46
N ARG A 584 -26.34 -16.28 9.77
CA ARG A 584 -27.53 -17.15 9.83
C ARG A 584 -28.51 -16.73 10.93
N LYS A 585 -28.03 -16.30 12.08
CA LYS A 585 -28.87 -15.75 13.14
C LYS A 585 -29.60 -14.49 12.74
N GLU A 586 -28.95 -13.56 12.06
CA GLU A 586 -29.57 -12.34 11.54
C GLU A 586 -30.63 -12.62 10.47
N ILE A 587 -30.38 -13.56 9.55
CA ILE A 587 -31.35 -13.96 8.52
C ILE A 587 -32.55 -14.68 9.14
N SER A 588 -32.35 -15.55 10.10
CA SER A 588 -33.46 -16.28 10.76
C SER A 588 -34.38 -15.36 11.58
N VAL A 589 -33.82 -14.30 12.17
CA VAL A 589 -34.63 -13.32 12.90
C VAL A 589 -35.47 -12.45 11.95
N ARG A 590 -34.99 -12.16 10.74
CA ARG A 590 -35.75 -11.40 9.74
C ARG A 590 -36.83 -12.18 9.03
N HIS A 591 -36.75 -13.51 8.97
CA HIS A 591 -37.79 -14.36 8.37
C HIS A 591 -38.97 -14.69 9.33
N GLY A 592 -38.86 -14.31 10.59
CA GLY A 592 -39.86 -14.63 11.61
C GLY A 592 -41.06 -13.68 11.70
N THR A 593 -41.13 -12.57 10.95
CA THR A 593 -42.28 -11.63 11.07
C THR A 593 -42.60 -10.94 9.75
N ILE A 594 -43.34 -11.66 8.89
CA ILE A 594 -44.20 -10.97 7.93
C ILE A 594 -45.64 -11.06 8.50
N PRO A 595 -46.22 -9.96 8.97
CA PRO A 595 -47.63 -9.93 9.32
C PRO A 595 -48.47 -10.09 8.04
N ALA A 596 -49.30 -11.09 8.01
CA ALA A 596 -50.31 -11.24 6.95
C ALA A 596 -51.17 -9.97 6.89
N ALA A 597 -51.03 -9.22 5.80
CA ALA A 597 -51.92 -8.11 5.51
C ALA A 597 -53.34 -8.63 5.28
N LYS A 598 -54.23 -8.28 6.17
CA LYS A 598 -55.67 -8.48 6.05
C LYS A 598 -56.17 -7.87 4.74
N ALA A 599 -56.65 -8.68 3.81
CA ALA A 599 -57.41 -8.23 2.66
C ALA A 599 -58.71 -7.62 3.13
N GLY A 600 -58.81 -6.34 3.05
CA GLY A 600 -60.02 -5.56 3.25
C GLY A 600 -60.92 -5.71 2.04
N ARG A 601 -62.09 -6.27 2.32
CA ARG A 601 -63.26 -6.45 1.43
C ARG A 601 -63.92 -5.09 1.19
N GLN A 602 -63.90 -4.56 -0.02
CA GLN A 602 -64.85 -3.55 -0.41
C GLN A 602 -65.65 -4.03 -1.62
N GLN A 603 -66.95 -3.98 -1.39
CA GLN A 603 -68.04 -4.26 -2.32
C GLN A 603 -68.22 -3.09 -3.35
N GLY A 604 -68.64 -3.47 -4.52
CA GLY A 604 -69.55 -2.62 -5.29
C GLY A 604 -69.23 -2.35 -6.75
N GLY A 605 -70.04 -2.87 -7.65
CA GLY A 605 -70.23 -2.24 -8.97
C GLY A 605 -70.35 -3.17 -10.15
N LYS A 606 -71.59 -3.54 -10.44
CA LYS A 606 -72.22 -4.11 -11.61
C LYS A 606 -71.65 -3.74 -12.96
N GLY A 607 -71.64 -4.68 -13.92
CA GLY A 607 -71.96 -4.37 -15.32
C GLY A 607 -71.38 -5.39 -16.33
N SER A 608 -72.17 -6.39 -16.77
CA SER A 608 -72.67 -6.65 -18.13
C SER A 608 -71.72 -7.38 -19.12
N ARG A 609 -72.13 -8.64 -19.41
CA ARG A 609 -72.31 -9.27 -20.72
C ARG A 609 -71.17 -9.13 -21.75
N ASP A 610 -70.74 -10.14 -22.52
CA ASP A 610 -71.45 -11.28 -23.18
C ASP A 610 -70.42 -12.18 -23.88
N ARG A 611 -70.76 -13.45 -24.03
CA ARG A 611 -70.46 -14.42 -25.13
C ARG A 611 -68.97 -14.62 -25.49
N GLY A 612 -68.50 -15.81 -25.68
CA GLY A 612 -69.02 -17.11 -26.05
C GLY A 612 -67.86 -17.82 -26.78
N GLY A 613 -67.78 -19.11 -26.67
CA GLY A 613 -67.02 -19.88 -27.62
C GLY A 613 -66.29 -21.09 -27.07
N ARG A 614 -66.97 -22.17 -27.08
CA ARG A 614 -66.62 -23.62 -27.06
C ARG A 614 -65.32 -23.93 -27.86
N SER A 615 -64.43 -24.84 -27.39
CA SER A 615 -64.57 -26.28 -27.61
C SER A 615 -63.31 -27.05 -27.21
N ARG A 616 -63.53 -28.15 -26.56
CA ARG A 616 -62.97 -29.52 -26.69
C ARG A 616 -61.50 -29.65 -27.12
N GLY A 617 -60.69 -30.48 -26.58
CA GLY A 617 -60.80 -31.73 -25.86
C GLY A 617 -59.45 -32.41 -25.79
N GLY A 618 -59.27 -33.19 -24.81
CA GLY A 618 -58.69 -34.52 -24.93
C GLY A 618 -57.22 -34.72 -24.66
N GLY A 619 -56.91 -35.52 -23.67
CA GLY A 619 -55.83 -36.46 -23.79
C GLY A 619 -54.78 -36.40 -22.69
N ALA A 620 -54.97 -37.19 -21.66
CA ALA A 620 -53.97 -37.60 -20.69
C ALA A 620 -52.83 -38.34 -21.37
N ARG A 621 -51.60 -38.13 -20.87
CA ARG A 621 -50.70 -39.25 -20.50
C ARG A 621 -49.51 -38.75 -19.74
N SER A 622 -49.29 -39.38 -18.63
CA SER A 622 -48.18 -39.46 -17.72
C SER A 622 -46.79 -39.55 -18.40
N GLY A 623 -45.82 -38.83 -17.90
CA GLY A 623 -44.40 -39.02 -18.19
C GLY A 623 -43.63 -38.20 -17.20
N GLY A 624 -43.14 -38.81 -16.12
CA GLY A 624 -42.26 -38.19 -15.16
C GLY A 624 -40.95 -37.74 -15.84
N SER A 625 -40.63 -36.51 -15.63
CA SER A 625 -39.32 -35.99 -15.90
C SER A 625 -38.84 -35.30 -14.60
N GLU A 626 -37.93 -35.96 -13.94
CA GLU A 626 -37.20 -35.41 -12.82
C GLU A 626 -36.47 -34.14 -13.29
N ASN A 627 -37.05 -33.03 -12.93
CA ASN A 627 -36.37 -31.74 -13.00
C ASN A 627 -35.32 -31.73 -11.89
N PHE A 628 -34.07 -32.00 -12.24
CA PHE A 628 -32.91 -31.55 -11.47
C PHE A 628 -32.98 -30.03 -11.38
N GLY A 629 -33.36 -29.56 -10.21
CA GLY A 629 -33.33 -28.16 -9.85
C GLY A 629 -31.91 -27.64 -10.02
N ARG A 630 -31.75 -26.73 -10.96
CA ARG A 630 -30.61 -25.81 -10.94
C ARG A 630 -30.74 -25.00 -9.66
N ASP A 631 -29.88 -25.29 -8.69
CA ASP A 631 -29.62 -24.39 -7.57
C ASP A 631 -29.20 -23.05 -8.17
N ARG A 632 -30.14 -22.14 -8.24
CA ARG A 632 -29.85 -20.72 -8.36
C ARG A 632 -29.24 -20.33 -7.01
N GLU A 633 -27.93 -20.31 -6.94
CA GLU A 633 -27.23 -19.55 -5.91
C GLU A 633 -27.75 -18.11 -5.95
N MET A 634 -28.61 -17.81 -5.00
CA MET A 634 -29.05 -16.46 -4.75
C MET A 634 -27.91 -15.79 -3.98
N ARG A 635 -26.94 -15.23 -4.71
CA ARG A 635 -25.92 -14.39 -4.13
C ARG A 635 -26.61 -13.14 -3.60
N VAL A 636 -26.84 -13.11 -2.30
CA VAL A 636 -27.34 -11.95 -1.60
C VAL A 636 -26.23 -10.92 -1.60
N SER A 637 -26.45 -9.76 -2.23
CA SER A 637 -25.56 -8.61 -2.16
C SER A 637 -25.44 -8.16 -0.71
N LEU A 638 -24.21 -8.24 -0.18
CA LEU A 638 -23.83 -7.76 1.17
C LEU A 638 -23.38 -6.28 1.15
N ALA A 639 -23.77 -5.51 0.16
CA ALA A 639 -23.54 -4.08 0.13
C ALA A 639 -24.31 -3.43 1.28
N GLY A 640 -23.60 -3.10 2.37
CA GLY A 640 -24.13 -2.42 3.57
C GLY A 640 -24.43 -3.30 4.78
N ALA A 641 -24.18 -4.59 4.75
CA ALA A 641 -24.26 -5.42 5.95
C ALA A 641 -22.98 -5.24 6.78
N GLU A 642 -23.09 -4.65 7.94
CA GLU A 642 -22.00 -4.58 8.93
C GLU A 642 -21.84 -5.98 9.53
N VAL A 643 -20.73 -6.66 9.21
CA VAL A 643 -20.40 -7.93 9.84
C VAL A 643 -19.94 -7.63 11.27
N ALA A 644 -20.63 -8.20 12.26
CA ALA A 644 -20.28 -8.02 13.66
C ALA A 644 -19.00 -8.81 14.01
N ILE A 645 -17.86 -8.37 13.44
CA ILE A 645 -16.55 -8.95 13.70
C ILE A 645 -15.86 -8.21 14.84
N THR A 646 -15.27 -8.95 15.75
CA THR A 646 -14.46 -8.41 16.85
C THR A 646 -13.06 -9.04 16.83
N PRO A 647 -12.06 -8.42 17.46
CA PRO A 647 -10.71 -8.97 17.55
C PRO A 647 -10.68 -10.37 18.17
N GLN A 648 -11.60 -10.68 19.11
CA GLN A 648 -11.70 -11.99 19.76
C GLN A 648 -12.02 -13.13 18.80
N HIS A 649 -12.65 -12.87 17.64
CA HIS A 649 -12.87 -13.90 16.63
C HIS A 649 -11.53 -14.36 16.03
N TYR A 650 -10.68 -13.42 15.67
CA TYR A 650 -9.33 -13.68 15.18
C TYR A 650 -8.46 -14.34 16.25
N GLN A 651 -8.47 -13.83 17.47
CA GLN A 651 -7.69 -14.36 18.58
C GLN A 651 -8.05 -15.84 18.89
N ARG A 652 -9.34 -16.18 18.88
CA ARG A 652 -9.77 -17.58 19.06
C ARG A 652 -9.21 -18.49 17.97
N LEU A 653 -9.13 -17.99 16.75
CA LEU A 653 -8.55 -18.75 15.65
C LEU A 653 -7.03 -18.88 15.83
N VAL A 654 -6.30 -17.79 16.15
CA VAL A 654 -4.87 -17.83 16.45
C VAL A 654 -4.57 -18.89 17.51
N LYS A 655 -5.29 -18.88 18.65
CA LYS A 655 -5.13 -19.91 19.71
C LYS A 655 -5.35 -21.34 19.24
N LYS A 656 -6.20 -21.56 18.23
CA LYS A 656 -6.47 -22.90 17.68
C LYS A 656 -5.38 -23.40 16.74
N ILE A 657 -4.70 -22.48 16.04
CA ILE A 657 -3.70 -22.82 15.03
C ILE A 657 -2.28 -22.80 15.57
N THR A 658 -2.02 -22.16 16.70
CA THR A 658 -0.68 -22.08 17.33
C THR A 658 -0.05 -23.45 17.52
N GLY A 659 1.20 -23.60 17.04
CA GLY A 659 1.98 -24.84 17.05
C GLY A 659 1.57 -25.87 15.99
N LYS A 660 0.68 -25.53 15.07
CA LYS A 660 0.26 -26.41 13.98
C LYS A 660 0.92 -26.03 12.65
N PRO A 661 1.04 -26.97 11.71
CA PRO A 661 1.65 -26.72 10.40
C PRO A 661 0.97 -25.56 9.63
N GLU A 662 -0.34 -25.38 9.82
CA GLU A 662 -1.14 -24.37 9.13
C GLU A 662 -1.05 -22.98 9.76
N GLU A 663 -0.43 -22.82 10.93
CA GLU A 663 -0.35 -21.57 11.69
C GLU A 663 0.16 -20.42 10.84
N ARG A 664 1.25 -20.64 10.11
CA ARG A 664 1.91 -19.61 9.32
C ARG A 664 1.03 -19.09 8.20
N ILE A 665 0.40 -20.01 7.45
CA ILE A 665 -0.45 -19.66 6.31
C ILE A 665 -1.68 -18.92 6.78
N LEU A 666 -2.35 -19.46 7.80
CA LEU A 666 -3.57 -18.85 8.32
C LEU A 666 -3.29 -17.49 8.96
N SER A 667 -2.16 -17.30 9.64
CA SER A 667 -1.73 -16.02 10.19
C SER A 667 -1.48 -14.98 9.09
N TYR A 668 -0.81 -15.38 8.00
CA TYR A 668 -0.60 -14.50 6.84
C TYR A 668 -1.93 -14.11 6.16
N LEU A 669 -2.82 -15.06 5.96
CA LEU A 669 -4.14 -14.80 5.37
C LEU A 669 -5.03 -13.94 6.28
N MET A 670 -4.96 -14.16 7.61
CA MET A 670 -5.61 -13.29 8.59
C MET A 670 -5.12 -11.85 8.47
N LEU A 671 -3.81 -11.64 8.44
CA LEU A 671 -3.22 -10.30 8.29
C LEU A 671 -3.70 -9.61 7.01
N ARG A 672 -3.78 -10.34 5.90
CA ARG A 672 -4.29 -9.81 4.62
C ARG A 672 -5.78 -9.45 4.65
N SER A 673 -6.56 -10.05 5.54
CA SER A 673 -7.98 -9.72 5.71
C SER A 673 -8.19 -8.42 6.49
N LEU A 674 -7.19 -7.99 7.26
CA LEU A 674 -7.23 -6.76 8.04
C LEU A 674 -6.96 -5.51 7.18
N LYS A 675 -7.36 -4.35 7.68
CA LYS A 675 -6.94 -3.06 7.13
C LYS A 675 -5.53 -2.71 7.61
N GLN A 676 -4.86 -1.82 6.90
CA GLN A 676 -3.60 -1.25 7.35
C GLN A 676 -3.85 -0.17 8.41
N ALA A 677 -3.05 -0.15 9.47
CA ALA A 677 -3.06 0.92 10.45
C ALA A 677 -2.58 2.24 9.81
N ARG A 678 -3.11 3.37 10.29
CA ARG A 678 -2.79 4.72 9.80
C ARG A 678 -2.88 5.75 10.90
N TYR A 679 -2.41 6.94 10.65
CA TYR A 679 -2.66 8.08 11.52
C TYR A 679 -3.99 8.77 11.18
N ALA A 680 -4.68 9.30 12.18
CA ALA A 680 -5.91 10.05 12.04
C ALA A 680 -6.07 11.08 13.16
N ALA A 681 -6.81 12.17 12.89
CA ALA A 681 -7.22 13.12 13.92
C ALA A 681 -8.47 12.63 14.70
N ASP A 682 -9.22 11.70 14.12
CA ASP A 682 -10.41 11.11 14.75
C ASP A 682 -10.02 9.81 15.50
N PRO A 683 -10.47 9.64 16.78
CA PRO A 683 -10.20 8.44 17.57
C PRO A 683 -11.09 7.28 17.13
N LEU A 684 -10.61 6.43 16.21
CA LEU A 684 -11.37 5.31 15.66
C LEU A 684 -11.03 3.96 16.33
N GLY A 685 -10.13 3.98 17.33
CA GLY A 685 -9.61 2.80 18.00
C GLY A 685 -8.62 1.98 17.16
N HIS A 686 -8.06 0.96 17.78
CA HIS A 686 -7.07 0.08 17.16
C HIS A 686 -7.52 -1.39 17.23
N PHE A 687 -8.19 -1.88 16.17
CA PHE A 687 -8.83 -3.19 16.13
C PHE A 687 -7.88 -4.34 16.49
N ALA A 688 -6.69 -4.42 15.89
CA ALA A 688 -5.78 -5.53 16.14
C ALA A 688 -5.24 -5.57 17.59
N LEU A 689 -5.06 -4.40 18.22
CA LEU A 689 -4.63 -4.32 19.63
C LEU A 689 -5.79 -4.46 20.63
N GLY A 690 -7.03 -4.35 20.16
CA GLY A 690 -8.20 -4.35 21.01
C GLY A 690 -8.30 -3.10 21.89
N PHE A 691 -7.74 -1.96 21.44
CA PHE A 691 -7.75 -0.69 22.19
C PHE A 691 -8.73 0.29 21.58
N ASP A 692 -9.50 0.96 22.42
CA ASP A 692 -10.38 2.05 22.02
C ASP A 692 -9.61 3.37 21.86
N GLU A 693 -8.51 3.51 22.57
CA GLU A 693 -7.64 4.69 22.65
C GLU A 693 -6.19 4.27 22.40
N TYR A 694 -5.57 4.85 21.37
CA TYR A 694 -4.19 4.55 21.04
C TYR A 694 -3.53 5.61 20.17
N THR A 695 -2.39 6.10 20.59
CA THR A 695 -1.52 6.99 19.83
C THR A 695 -0.10 6.44 19.76
N HIS A 696 0.76 7.13 19.03
CA HIS A 696 2.20 6.93 19.06
C HIS A 696 2.88 8.09 19.77
N PHE A 697 3.62 7.79 20.83
CA PHE A 697 4.32 8.75 21.66
C PHE A 697 5.80 8.36 21.87
N THR A 698 6.13 7.07 21.70
CA THR A 698 7.35 6.46 22.24
C THR A 698 8.55 6.51 21.31
N SER A 699 8.48 7.10 20.10
CA SER A 699 9.63 7.15 19.19
C SER A 699 9.71 8.48 18.41
N PRO A 700 9.89 9.64 19.05
CA PRO A 700 9.92 10.95 18.39
C PRO A 700 11.21 11.23 17.60
N ILE A 701 12.30 10.48 17.80
CA ILE A 701 13.52 10.62 16.99
C ILE A 701 13.27 10.15 15.56
N ARG A 702 12.43 9.12 15.40
CA ARG A 702 12.23 8.46 14.11
C ARG A 702 10.82 8.55 13.54
N ARG A 703 9.82 9.08 14.27
CA ARG A 703 8.44 9.25 13.78
C ARG A 703 7.94 10.66 14.06
N TYR A 704 7.56 11.37 13.02
CA TYR A 704 7.04 12.74 13.14
C TYR A 704 5.74 12.87 13.94
N PRO A 705 4.75 11.94 13.84
CA PRO A 705 3.55 11.99 14.69
C PRO A 705 3.86 11.96 16.17
N ASP A 706 4.85 11.21 16.62
CA ASP A 706 5.27 11.16 18.03
C ASP A 706 5.79 12.53 18.50
N LEU A 707 6.59 13.21 17.66
CA LEU A 707 7.05 14.57 17.91
C LEU A 707 5.86 15.54 18.06
N ILE A 708 4.83 15.39 17.23
CA ILE A 708 3.61 16.20 17.36
C ILE A 708 2.89 15.93 18.68
N ILE A 709 2.78 14.67 19.09
CA ILE A 709 2.18 14.29 20.39
C ILE A 709 2.99 14.88 21.55
N HIS A 710 4.32 14.87 21.49
CA HIS A 710 5.16 15.50 22.50
C HIS A 710 4.87 16.99 22.65
N ARG A 711 4.74 17.72 21.56
CA ARG A 711 4.40 19.16 21.57
C ARG A 711 3.01 19.42 22.15
N ILE A 712 2.02 18.61 21.76
CA ILE A 712 0.65 18.69 22.29
C ILE A 712 0.65 18.39 23.80
N LEU A 713 1.39 17.36 24.20
CA LEU A 713 1.49 16.96 25.59
C LEU A 713 2.15 18.05 26.46
N LYS A 714 3.26 18.66 26.00
CA LYS A 714 3.86 19.82 26.68
C LYS A 714 2.87 20.95 26.86
N TRP A 715 2.15 21.30 25.77
CA TRP A 715 1.11 22.32 25.87
C TRP A 715 0.03 21.96 26.91
N ALA A 716 -0.41 20.69 26.95
CA ALA A 716 -1.41 20.21 27.90
C ALA A 716 -0.95 20.25 29.36
N LEU A 717 0.34 19.98 29.60
CA LEU A 717 0.96 20.04 30.93
C LEU A 717 1.14 21.48 31.42
N GLU A 718 1.49 22.41 30.53
CA GLU A 718 1.63 23.85 30.81
C GLU A 718 0.26 24.52 31.02
N ASN A 719 -0.82 23.94 30.50
CA ASN A 719 -2.17 24.48 30.56
C ASN A 719 -3.16 23.50 31.21
N PRO A 720 -2.98 23.15 32.49
CA PRO A 720 -3.78 22.10 33.16
C PRO A 720 -5.27 22.44 33.22
N ASP A 721 -5.64 23.72 33.25
CA ASP A 721 -7.01 24.22 33.35
C ASP A 721 -7.66 24.51 31.99
N ALA A 722 -7.00 24.22 30.89
CA ALA A 722 -7.55 24.44 29.56
C ALA A 722 -8.77 23.54 29.33
N SER A 723 -9.97 24.10 29.50
CA SER A 723 -11.22 23.41 29.26
C SER A 723 -11.40 23.08 27.77
N PRO A 724 -11.98 21.92 27.42
CA PRO A 724 -12.32 21.60 26.06
C PRO A 724 -13.29 22.64 25.49
N ARG A 725 -13.06 23.14 24.28
CA ARG A 725 -14.11 23.88 23.56
C ARG A 725 -15.22 22.88 23.25
N VAL A 726 -16.35 23.04 23.93
CA VAL A 726 -17.60 22.32 23.67
C VAL A 726 -18.12 22.74 22.29
N ASN A 727 -17.63 22.09 21.25
CA ASN A 727 -18.20 22.14 19.91
C ASN A 727 -17.94 20.83 19.13
N SER A 728 -18.20 19.68 19.78
CA SER A 728 -18.38 18.42 19.06
C SER A 728 -19.40 17.57 19.81
N PRO A 729 -20.59 17.36 19.24
CA PRO A 729 -21.64 16.55 19.89
C PRO A 729 -21.36 15.04 19.88
N THR A 730 -20.18 14.59 19.46
CA THR A 730 -19.92 13.18 19.14
C THR A 730 -19.22 12.38 20.24
N VAL A 731 -18.57 13.00 21.21
CA VAL A 731 -17.78 12.26 22.23
C VAL A 731 -18.61 11.91 23.46
N ALA A 732 -19.54 12.75 23.89
CA ALA A 732 -20.36 12.51 25.08
C ALA A 732 -21.40 11.38 24.91
N ALA A 733 -21.76 11.01 23.66
CA ALA A 733 -22.79 10.02 23.40
C ALA A 733 -22.29 8.56 23.33
N ARG A 734 -20.96 8.34 23.30
CA ARG A 734 -20.38 6.99 23.14
C ARG A 734 -19.91 6.30 24.42
N HIS A 735 -19.84 7.01 25.56
CA HIS A 735 -19.39 6.47 26.83
C HIS A 735 -20.50 6.22 27.86
N ALA A 736 -21.76 6.27 27.48
CA ALA A 736 -22.82 5.76 28.32
C ALA A 736 -22.86 4.23 28.22
N VAL A 737 -22.10 3.57 29.08
CA VAL A 737 -22.27 2.14 29.36
C VAL A 737 -23.68 1.95 29.89
N PRO A 738 -24.54 1.09 29.31
CA PRO A 738 -25.85 0.78 29.91
C PRO A 738 -25.57 0.03 31.22
N ALA A 739 -25.87 0.68 32.33
CA ALA A 739 -25.92 0.03 33.62
C ALA A 739 -26.98 -1.08 33.53
N VAL A 740 -26.55 -2.31 33.84
CA VAL A 740 -27.44 -3.45 34.00
C VAL A 740 -28.45 -3.12 35.11
N ALA A 741 -29.65 -2.80 34.73
CA ALA A 741 -30.76 -2.58 35.65
C ALA A 741 -31.13 -3.90 36.34
N ARG A 742 -30.90 -3.97 37.64
CA ARG A 742 -31.57 -4.92 38.54
C ARG A 742 -33.03 -4.47 38.69
N HIS A 743 -33.91 -5.38 38.36
CA HIS A 743 -35.34 -5.25 38.61
C HIS A 743 -35.59 -5.08 40.11
N GLU A 744 -36.17 -3.95 40.51
CA GLU A 744 -37.06 -3.86 41.65
C GLU A 744 -38.22 -2.94 41.30
N SER A 745 -39.36 -3.53 41.39
CA SER A 745 -40.70 -2.94 41.18
C SER A 745 -41.07 -1.99 42.32
N ARG A 746 -41.63 -0.81 42.00
CA ARG A 746 -42.81 -0.31 42.69
C ARG A 746 -43.36 0.97 42.05
N HIS A 747 -44.68 0.94 41.92
CA HIS A 747 -45.71 1.90 41.61
C HIS A 747 -45.49 3.37 42.06
N ASP A 748 -45.98 4.32 41.28
CA ASP A 748 -47.11 5.23 41.43
C ASP A 748 -46.85 6.65 40.92
N ALA A 749 -47.72 7.05 40.03
CA ALA A 749 -48.55 8.26 39.93
C ALA A 749 -47.91 9.62 39.54
N ALA A 750 -48.21 10.02 38.37
CA ALA A 750 -49.17 11.09 38.00
C ALA A 750 -48.72 12.57 37.97
N HIS A 751 -48.97 13.14 36.85
CA HIS A 751 -49.52 14.44 36.52
C HIS A 751 -48.66 15.69 36.20
N LEU A 752 -49.01 16.18 35.00
CA LEU A 752 -49.26 17.58 34.61
C LEU A 752 -48.04 18.53 34.53
N GLU A 753 -47.83 19.40 33.61
CA GLU A 753 -48.65 20.09 32.61
C GLU A 753 -47.79 20.82 31.61
N SER A 754 -48.34 20.98 30.43
CA SER A 754 -48.02 21.85 29.32
C SER A 754 -47.74 23.33 29.67
N ARG A 755 -46.94 24.02 28.89
CA ARG A 755 -47.26 25.34 28.27
C ARG A 755 -46.20 25.77 27.26
N ARG A 756 -46.62 25.89 26.06
CA ARG A 756 -46.61 26.97 25.04
C ARG A 756 -45.91 28.29 25.43
N ALA A 757 -45.11 28.78 24.50
CA ALA A 757 -45.25 30.10 23.82
C ALA A 757 -43.97 30.42 23.04
N GLN A 758 -44.05 30.48 21.74
CA GLN A 758 -44.23 31.69 20.87
C GLN A 758 -42.92 32.41 20.49
N THR A 759 -42.55 32.18 19.25
CA THR A 759 -42.17 33.13 18.18
C THR A 759 -41.72 34.54 18.57
N ARG A 760 -40.52 34.88 18.05
CA ARG A 760 -40.27 36.18 17.38
C ARG A 760 -38.94 36.15 16.62
N THR A 761 -39.03 36.28 15.31
CA THR A 761 -37.98 36.81 14.43
C THR A 761 -37.89 38.32 14.61
N PRO A 762 -36.76 38.93 14.38
CA PRO A 762 -36.73 39.94 13.33
C PRO A 762 -35.52 39.85 12.39
N ALA A 763 -35.72 40.44 11.28
CA ALA A 763 -35.00 40.45 10.04
C ALA A 763 -33.70 41.31 10.06
N GLU A 764 -32.85 40.93 9.11
CA GLU A 764 -32.02 41.78 8.23
C GLU A 764 -30.96 42.68 8.84
N ASN A 765 -29.69 42.30 8.50
CA ASN A 765 -28.82 43.30 7.83
C ASN A 765 -27.68 42.51 7.11
N PHE A 766 -27.80 42.50 5.78
CA PHE A 766 -26.73 42.11 4.87
C PHE A 766 -25.65 43.18 4.91
N SER A 767 -24.44 42.79 5.37
CA SER A 767 -23.18 43.49 5.05
C SER A 767 -22.28 42.53 4.31
N ALA A 768 -21.76 42.98 3.17
CA ALA A 768 -20.90 42.24 2.24
C ALA A 768 -19.66 41.64 2.94
N PRO A 769 -19.19 40.45 2.52
CA PRO A 769 -17.97 39.86 3.07
C PRO A 769 -16.75 40.62 2.58
N SER A 770 -16.00 41.19 3.52
CA SER A 770 -14.63 41.65 3.35
C SER A 770 -13.74 40.45 2.97
N ALA A 771 -12.79 40.70 2.08
CA ALA A 771 -11.79 39.72 1.60
C ALA A 771 -11.10 38.96 2.74
N PRO A 772 -10.72 37.66 2.55
CA PRO A 772 -10.06 36.90 3.58
C PRO A 772 -8.69 37.55 3.86
N GLU A 773 -8.53 38.02 5.07
CA GLU A 773 -7.19 38.31 5.64
C GLU A 773 -6.34 37.07 5.53
N LYS A 774 -5.19 37.23 4.91
CA LYS A 774 -4.09 36.25 4.95
C LYS A 774 -3.81 35.98 6.42
N SER A 775 -4.20 34.82 6.94
CA SER A 775 -3.86 34.40 8.29
C SER A 775 -2.33 34.34 8.37
N ALA A 776 -1.73 35.33 9.00
CA ALA A 776 -0.32 35.31 9.37
C ALA A 776 -0.13 34.08 10.29
N LEU A 777 0.76 33.18 9.90
CA LEU A 777 1.26 32.11 10.74
C LEU A 777 1.76 32.70 12.08
N PRO A 778 1.45 32.10 13.22
CA PRO A 778 1.97 32.58 14.50
C PRO A 778 3.50 32.55 14.49
N GLN A 779 4.12 33.70 14.68
CA GLN A 779 5.56 33.97 14.57
C GLN A 779 6.38 33.51 15.79
N SER A 780 5.92 32.60 16.64
CA SER A 780 6.74 32.07 17.73
C SER A 780 7.01 30.60 17.53
N ALA A 781 8.23 30.26 17.14
CA ALA A 781 8.76 28.91 17.22
C ALA A 781 8.76 28.47 18.67
N GLY A 782 7.83 27.58 19.06
CA GLY A 782 7.66 27.09 20.44
C GLY A 782 7.74 25.57 20.53
N GLU A 783 8.09 25.07 21.69
CA GLU A 783 8.13 23.64 22.01
C GLU A 783 6.72 23.09 22.25
N ALA A 784 5.90 23.85 22.96
CA ALA A 784 4.52 23.54 23.31
C ALA A 784 3.56 24.14 22.26
N VAL A 785 2.78 23.32 21.59
CA VAL A 785 1.93 23.76 20.48
C VAL A 785 0.56 23.09 20.54
N ARG A 786 -0.46 23.92 20.35
CA ARG A 786 -1.82 23.46 20.11
C ARG A 786 -2.12 23.49 18.62
N TYR A 787 -2.43 22.32 18.04
CA TYR A 787 -2.78 22.19 16.62
C TYR A 787 -4.29 22.29 16.41
N THR A 788 -4.70 22.78 15.25
CA THR A 788 -6.09 22.73 14.79
C THR A 788 -6.41 21.36 14.18
N ASP A 789 -7.70 20.98 14.15
CA ASP A 789 -8.14 19.73 13.52
C ASP A 789 -7.72 19.61 12.06
N ILE A 790 -7.68 20.74 11.33
CA ILE A 790 -7.25 20.76 9.93
C ILE A 790 -5.77 20.39 9.83
N GLN A 791 -4.92 21.03 10.63
CA GLN A 791 -3.49 20.72 10.66
C GLN A 791 -3.21 19.26 11.03
N LEU A 792 -3.95 18.74 12.03
CA LEU A 792 -3.81 17.34 12.44
C LEU A 792 -4.22 16.37 11.33
N ARG A 793 -5.28 16.65 10.56
CA ARG A 793 -5.70 15.84 9.41
C ARG A 793 -4.66 15.86 8.29
N GLU A 794 -4.05 17.01 8.02
CA GLU A 794 -2.96 17.15 7.04
C GLU A 794 -1.75 16.32 7.49
N ILE A 795 -1.27 16.52 8.72
CA ILE A 795 -0.12 15.79 9.28
C ILE A 795 -0.40 14.28 9.31
N ALA A 796 -1.60 13.85 9.68
CA ALA A 796 -1.99 12.44 9.69
C ALA A 796 -1.89 11.81 8.31
N THR A 797 -2.34 12.53 7.28
CA THR A 797 -2.28 12.06 5.88
C THR A 797 -0.84 11.96 5.40
N GLU A 798 -0.06 13.04 5.57
CA GLU A 798 1.35 13.10 5.16
C GLU A 798 2.20 12.03 5.87
N SER A 799 2.03 11.86 7.18
CA SER A 799 2.75 10.85 7.97
C SER A 799 2.39 9.43 7.56
N SER A 800 1.10 9.16 7.28
CA SER A 800 0.67 7.84 6.80
C SER A 800 1.19 7.54 5.39
N GLU A 801 1.34 8.55 4.53
CA GLU A 801 1.95 8.40 3.21
C GLU A 801 3.45 8.18 3.30
N ALA A 802 4.14 8.91 4.19
CA ALA A 802 5.57 8.74 4.43
C ALA A 802 5.88 7.33 4.97
N GLU A 803 5.10 6.84 5.93
CA GLU A 803 5.22 5.48 6.47
C GLU A 803 5.04 4.41 5.37
N ARG A 804 4.00 4.52 4.53
CA ARG A 804 3.79 3.58 3.43
C ARG A 804 4.91 3.62 2.40
N ARG A 805 5.45 4.81 2.11
CA ARG A 805 6.57 5.01 1.20
C ARG A 805 7.85 4.38 1.74
N ALA A 806 8.15 4.58 3.03
CA ALA A 806 9.27 3.97 3.73
C ALA A 806 9.17 2.44 3.70
N ALA A 807 8.04 1.87 4.15
CA ALA A 807 7.80 0.43 4.16
C ALA A 807 7.86 -0.20 2.74
N ALA A 808 7.43 0.54 1.70
CA ALA A 808 7.53 0.06 0.32
C ALA A 808 8.98 0.03 -0.16
N ALA A 809 9.79 1.03 0.20
CA ALA A 809 11.20 1.11 -0.13
C ALA A 809 12.01 0.01 0.58
N GLU A 810 11.82 -0.16 1.88
CA GLU A 810 12.47 -1.20 2.69
C GLU A 810 12.16 -2.60 2.13
N ARG A 811 10.89 -2.88 1.85
CA ARG A 811 10.46 -4.16 1.28
C ARG A 811 11.08 -4.41 -0.10
N GLU A 812 11.05 -3.42 -0.98
CA GLU A 812 11.59 -3.57 -2.33
C GLU A 812 13.10 -3.85 -2.31
N LEU A 813 13.86 -3.19 -1.42
CA LEU A 813 15.28 -3.48 -1.27
C LEU A 813 15.51 -4.89 -0.70
N MET A 814 14.73 -5.29 0.30
CA MET A 814 14.79 -6.65 0.86
C MET A 814 14.51 -7.72 -0.21
N ASP A 815 13.50 -7.52 -1.04
CA ASP A 815 13.18 -8.43 -2.14
C ASP A 815 14.31 -8.46 -3.17
N TRP A 816 14.92 -7.31 -3.46
CA TRP A 816 16.08 -7.25 -4.38
C TRP A 816 17.30 -7.97 -3.82
N LYS A 817 17.67 -7.69 -2.56
CA LYS A 817 18.78 -8.37 -1.87
C LYS A 817 18.54 -9.89 -1.79
N THR A 818 17.31 -10.28 -1.51
CA THR A 818 16.90 -11.70 -1.51
C THR A 818 17.12 -12.34 -2.89
N ALA A 819 16.73 -11.64 -3.97
CA ALA A 819 16.96 -12.13 -5.33
C ALA A 819 18.46 -12.25 -5.64
N GLN A 820 19.28 -11.26 -5.26
CA GLN A 820 20.75 -11.33 -5.41
C GLN A 820 21.37 -12.48 -4.62
N PHE A 821 20.91 -12.74 -3.40
CA PHE A 821 21.35 -13.89 -2.62
C PHE A 821 21.04 -15.20 -3.34
N MET A 822 19.84 -15.35 -3.87
CA MET A 822 19.42 -16.56 -4.57
C MET A 822 20.09 -16.75 -5.94
N GLU A 823 20.67 -15.70 -6.55
CA GLU A 823 21.50 -15.86 -7.76
C GLU A 823 22.71 -16.78 -7.53
N GLN A 824 23.25 -16.81 -6.31
CA GLN A 824 24.37 -17.68 -5.93
C GLN A 824 23.94 -19.13 -5.66
N HIS A 825 22.65 -19.35 -5.46
CA HIS A 825 22.04 -20.64 -5.13
C HIS A 825 21.21 -21.23 -6.29
N LEU A 826 21.41 -20.72 -7.51
CA LEU A 826 20.72 -21.27 -8.69
C LEU A 826 21.12 -22.72 -8.94
N GLY A 827 20.14 -23.58 -9.15
CA GLY A 827 20.28 -25.01 -9.33
C GLY A 827 20.24 -25.84 -8.04
N GLU A 828 20.23 -25.21 -6.85
CA GLU A 828 20.09 -25.92 -5.58
C GLU A 828 18.61 -26.25 -5.29
N GLU A 829 18.39 -27.31 -4.52
CA GLU A 829 17.11 -27.83 -4.15
C GLU A 829 16.76 -27.46 -2.70
N PHE A 830 15.52 -27.05 -2.47
CA PHE A 830 15.03 -26.59 -1.18
C PHE A 830 13.69 -27.22 -0.84
N ALA A 831 13.47 -27.49 0.45
CA ALA A 831 12.15 -27.77 0.96
C ALA A 831 11.36 -26.45 1.04
N GLY A 832 10.11 -26.47 0.58
CA GLY A 832 9.26 -25.28 0.59
C GLY A 832 7.81 -25.59 0.92
N LEU A 833 7.04 -24.51 1.18
CA LEU A 833 5.63 -24.58 1.50
C LEU A 833 4.84 -23.71 0.52
N ILE A 834 3.77 -24.22 -0.06
CA ILE A 834 2.88 -23.43 -0.92
C ILE A 834 2.09 -22.43 -0.06
N ILE A 835 2.41 -21.12 -0.19
CA ILE A 835 1.78 -20.07 0.60
C ILE A 835 0.67 -19.30 -0.13
N SER A 836 0.59 -19.43 -1.46
CA SER A 836 -0.47 -18.81 -2.27
C SER A 836 -0.59 -19.51 -3.61
N ILE A 837 -1.83 -19.68 -4.09
CA ILE A 837 -2.09 -20.28 -5.41
C ILE A 837 -2.87 -19.30 -6.27
N GLN A 838 -2.43 -19.13 -7.52
CA GLN A 838 -3.01 -18.25 -8.52
C GLN A 838 -3.21 -18.97 -9.86
N LYS A 839 -3.92 -18.36 -10.80
CA LYS A 839 -4.15 -18.93 -12.14
C LYS A 839 -2.88 -19.21 -12.94
N PHE A 840 -1.79 -18.50 -12.62
CA PHE A 840 -0.50 -18.61 -13.33
C PHE A 840 0.53 -19.48 -12.60
N GLY A 841 0.22 -19.98 -11.39
CA GLY A 841 1.13 -20.79 -10.59
C GLY A 841 0.91 -20.64 -9.10
N ALA A 842 1.89 -21.07 -8.30
CA ALA A 842 1.88 -20.94 -6.86
C ALA A 842 3.08 -20.14 -6.36
N PHE A 843 2.93 -19.46 -5.24
CA PHE A 843 4.05 -18.91 -4.50
C PHE A 843 4.47 -19.93 -3.45
N VAL A 844 5.76 -20.21 -3.42
CA VAL A 844 6.40 -21.14 -2.50
C VAL A 844 7.38 -20.35 -1.64
N GLU A 845 7.36 -20.60 -0.35
CA GLU A 845 8.32 -20.07 0.58
C GLU A 845 9.25 -21.20 1.04
N LEU A 846 10.56 -20.95 0.93
CA LEU A 846 11.60 -21.91 1.32
C LEU A 846 11.69 -22.02 2.85
N ALA A 847 11.81 -23.25 3.36
CA ALA A 847 11.77 -23.50 4.80
C ALA A 847 13.03 -22.98 5.52
N GLU A 848 14.21 -23.10 4.90
CA GLU A 848 15.49 -22.78 5.53
C GLU A 848 15.90 -21.32 5.39
N VAL A 849 15.68 -20.72 4.22
CA VAL A 849 16.14 -19.36 3.89
C VAL A 849 15.00 -18.33 3.84
N PHE A 850 13.77 -18.73 4.12
CA PHE A 850 12.57 -17.85 4.16
C PHE A 850 12.39 -16.97 2.90
N VAL A 851 12.81 -17.50 1.74
CA VAL A 851 12.68 -16.83 0.45
C VAL A 851 11.39 -17.25 -0.20
N GLU A 852 10.61 -16.26 -0.63
CA GLU A 852 9.39 -16.48 -1.40
C GLU A 852 9.70 -16.39 -2.90
N GLY A 853 9.23 -17.36 -3.68
CA GLY A 853 9.40 -17.39 -5.13
C GLY A 853 8.18 -17.94 -5.85
N LEU A 854 8.15 -17.76 -7.16
CA LEU A 854 7.08 -18.23 -8.04
C LEU A 854 7.40 -19.65 -8.56
N LEU A 855 6.48 -20.57 -8.34
CA LEU A 855 6.41 -21.85 -9.00
C LEU A 855 5.36 -21.75 -10.12
N PRO A 856 5.76 -21.60 -11.40
CA PRO A 856 4.81 -21.37 -12.49
C PRO A 856 3.91 -22.58 -12.73
N ILE A 857 2.72 -22.36 -13.29
CA ILE A 857 1.79 -23.46 -13.60
C ILE A 857 2.42 -24.50 -14.56
N ALA A 858 3.34 -24.08 -15.42
CA ALA A 858 4.10 -24.96 -16.30
C ALA A 858 4.94 -26.00 -15.55
N ALA A 859 5.49 -25.66 -14.38
CA ALA A 859 6.24 -26.61 -13.54
C ALA A 859 5.33 -27.70 -12.96
N PHE A 860 4.10 -27.38 -12.62
CA PHE A 860 3.09 -28.35 -12.20
C PHE A 860 2.65 -29.24 -13.35
N GLU A 861 2.54 -28.69 -14.57
CA GLU A 861 2.19 -29.44 -15.79
C GLU A 861 3.30 -30.42 -16.16
N GLU A 862 4.56 -30.00 -16.03
CA GLU A 862 5.73 -30.84 -16.25
C GLU A 862 5.75 -32.02 -15.25
N ALA A 863 5.62 -31.73 -13.95
CA ALA A 863 5.60 -32.74 -12.90
C ALA A 863 4.38 -33.69 -12.98
N ALA A 864 3.25 -33.22 -13.48
CA ALA A 864 2.06 -34.04 -13.66
C ALA A 864 2.05 -34.84 -14.96
N GLY A 865 2.88 -34.49 -15.97
CA GLY A 865 2.78 -35.00 -17.32
C GLY A 865 1.43 -34.71 -17.99
N ALA A 866 0.70 -33.70 -17.49
CA ALA A 866 -0.65 -33.35 -17.92
C ALA A 866 -0.91 -31.85 -17.73
N ARG A 867 -1.85 -31.31 -18.51
CA ARG A 867 -2.29 -29.93 -18.27
C ARG A 867 -2.85 -29.74 -16.88
N CYS A 868 -2.51 -28.62 -16.23
CA CYS A 868 -3.01 -28.25 -14.94
C CYS A 868 -4.01 -27.11 -15.01
N THR A 869 -4.96 -27.10 -14.10
CA THR A 869 -5.98 -26.05 -14.00
C THR A 869 -6.09 -25.56 -12.57
N TYR A 870 -6.20 -24.25 -12.40
CA TYR A 870 -6.52 -23.62 -11.13
C TYR A 870 -8.00 -23.78 -10.81
N ARG A 871 -8.34 -24.28 -9.65
CA ARG A 871 -9.69 -24.30 -9.09
C ARG A 871 -9.86 -23.20 -8.07
N GLU A 872 -10.78 -22.29 -8.32
CA GLU A 872 -11.04 -21.14 -7.46
C GLU A 872 -11.74 -21.54 -6.14
N PHE A 873 -12.52 -22.59 -6.17
CA PHE A 873 -13.31 -23.09 -5.03
C PHE A 873 -12.44 -23.53 -3.84
N ASP A 874 -11.36 -24.24 -4.08
CA ASP A 874 -10.47 -24.80 -3.04
C ASP A 874 -9.02 -24.31 -3.17
N HIS A 875 -8.81 -23.28 -3.97
CA HIS A 875 -7.46 -22.71 -4.23
C HIS A 875 -6.41 -23.79 -4.50
N SER A 876 -6.73 -24.71 -5.43
CA SER A 876 -5.85 -25.81 -5.78
C SER A 876 -5.43 -25.76 -7.25
N ILE A 877 -4.28 -26.34 -7.56
CA ILE A 877 -3.86 -26.67 -8.93
C ILE A 877 -4.07 -28.16 -9.11
N VAL A 878 -4.83 -28.55 -10.14
CA VAL A 878 -5.23 -29.94 -10.37
C VAL A 878 -4.83 -30.38 -11.77
N ALA A 879 -4.15 -31.53 -11.87
CA ALA A 879 -3.81 -32.15 -13.13
C ALA A 879 -5.05 -32.73 -13.81
N MET A 880 -5.25 -32.43 -15.11
CA MET A 880 -6.39 -32.93 -15.89
C MET A 880 -6.08 -34.32 -16.44
N SER A 881 -6.92 -35.30 -16.11
CA SER A 881 -6.77 -36.63 -16.68
C SER A 881 -7.02 -36.62 -18.20
N ALA A 882 -6.24 -37.39 -18.96
CA ALA A 882 -6.27 -37.46 -20.44
C ALA A 882 -7.59 -37.98 -21.03
N GLY A 883 -8.69 -38.02 -20.28
CA GLY A 883 -9.99 -38.56 -20.66
C GLY A 883 -11.17 -37.58 -20.69
N THR A 884 -10.99 -36.32 -20.31
CA THR A 884 -12.09 -35.34 -20.26
C THR A 884 -11.90 -34.19 -21.23
N THR A 885 -11.84 -34.48 -22.51
CA THR A 885 -12.04 -33.48 -23.58
C THR A 885 -13.55 -33.31 -23.82
N SER A 886 -14.23 -32.54 -23.02
CA SER A 886 -15.44 -31.79 -23.41
C SER A 886 -15.88 -30.76 -22.39
N TYR A 887 -15.08 -29.72 -22.21
CA TYR A 887 -15.62 -28.43 -21.77
C TYR A 887 -15.96 -27.67 -23.02
N ARG A 888 -17.22 -27.74 -23.47
CA ARG A 888 -17.75 -26.90 -24.54
C ARG A 888 -17.86 -25.47 -23.99
N ASP A 889 -17.05 -24.61 -24.52
CA ASP A 889 -17.22 -23.16 -24.40
C ASP A 889 -18.62 -22.76 -24.87
N PRO A 890 -19.47 -22.15 -24.03
CA PRO A 890 -20.84 -21.76 -24.41
C PRO A 890 -20.92 -20.66 -25.44
N TYR A 891 -19.83 -20.09 -25.89
CA TYR A 891 -19.81 -18.90 -26.76
C TYR A 891 -19.27 -19.11 -28.17
N SER A 892 -18.93 -20.32 -28.60
CA SER A 892 -18.59 -20.57 -30.01
C SER A 892 -19.81 -20.94 -30.81
N ARG A 893 -20.49 -19.98 -31.40
CA ARG A 893 -21.42 -20.17 -32.53
C ARG A 893 -20.58 -20.45 -33.78
N SER A 894 -20.49 -21.71 -34.23
CA SER A 894 -19.98 -22.04 -35.53
C SER A 894 -21.13 -22.32 -36.49
N GLU A 895 -21.00 -21.68 -37.63
CA GLU A 895 -21.87 -21.83 -38.80
C GLU A 895 -21.96 -23.27 -39.29
N LYS A 896 -23.19 -23.70 -39.59
CA LYS A 896 -23.51 -24.96 -40.24
C LYS A 896 -23.06 -24.93 -41.72
N SER A 897 -22.21 -25.85 -42.11
CA SER A 897 -22.08 -26.25 -43.52
C SER A 897 -22.69 -27.62 -43.66
N ARG A 898 -23.69 -27.66 -44.57
CA ARG A 898 -24.35 -28.87 -45.07
C ARG A 898 -23.38 -29.64 -45.98
N SER A 899 -23.25 -30.93 -45.83
CA SER A 899 -22.90 -31.82 -46.93
C SER A 899 -23.51 -33.19 -46.71
N THR A 900 -24.13 -33.63 -47.73
CA THR A 900 -24.85 -34.81 -48.21
C THR A 900 -24.24 -36.18 -47.85
N TYR A 901 -25.21 -37.13 -47.71
CA TYR A 901 -25.09 -38.59 -47.62
C TYR A 901 -24.38 -39.23 -48.82
N PRO A 902 -23.94 -40.53 -48.76
CA PRO A 902 -24.89 -41.64 -48.80
C PRO A 902 -24.56 -42.90 -47.95
N SER A 903 -25.59 -43.75 -47.90
CA SER A 903 -25.80 -45.02 -47.26
C SER A 903 -24.89 -46.18 -47.71
N SER A 904 -24.63 -47.14 -46.84
CA SER A 904 -24.66 -48.56 -47.15
C SER A 904 -24.75 -49.44 -45.90
N ARG A 905 -25.52 -50.49 -46.12
CA ARG A 905 -25.93 -51.59 -45.24
C ARG A 905 -24.77 -52.53 -44.90
N GLY A 906 -24.96 -53.23 -43.75
CA GLY A 906 -24.49 -54.63 -43.56
C GLY A 906 -23.70 -54.76 -42.23
N ASP A 907 -24.13 -55.38 -41.29
CA ASP A 907 -24.15 -56.78 -40.91
C ASP A 907 -24.22 -56.92 -39.34
N GLN A 908 -25.12 -57.70 -38.92
CA GLN A 908 -25.31 -58.18 -37.53
C GLN A 908 -24.33 -59.31 -37.23
N SER A 909 -23.57 -59.23 -36.21
CA SER A 909 -23.10 -60.36 -35.44
C SER A 909 -22.97 -60.03 -33.97
N ALA A 910 -23.69 -60.80 -33.17
CA ALA A 910 -23.73 -60.79 -31.73
C ALA A 910 -22.40 -61.07 -31.11
N LEU A 911 -21.99 -60.26 -30.15
CA LEU A 911 -20.89 -60.62 -29.21
C LEU A 911 -21.33 -60.26 -27.79
N GLU A 912 -21.15 -61.25 -26.91
CA GLU A 912 -21.48 -61.29 -25.49
C GLU A 912 -20.89 -60.09 -24.67
N PRO A 913 -21.51 -59.77 -23.53
CA PRO A 913 -21.03 -58.68 -22.67
C PRO A 913 -19.76 -59.14 -21.94
N PRO A 914 -18.71 -58.28 -21.83
CA PRO A 914 -17.53 -58.61 -21.07
C PRO A 914 -17.81 -58.63 -19.54
N ARG A 915 -17.28 -59.67 -18.90
CA ARG A 915 -17.32 -59.90 -17.45
C ARG A 915 -16.78 -58.69 -16.68
N LYS A 916 -17.49 -58.29 -15.62
CA LYS A 916 -17.08 -57.31 -14.59
C LYS A 916 -15.69 -57.71 -14.02
N GLY A 917 -14.64 -57.04 -14.49
CA GLY A 917 -13.35 -57.00 -13.88
C GLY A 917 -13.39 -56.18 -12.58
N ARG A 918 -12.85 -56.71 -11.50
CA ARG A 918 -12.69 -56.05 -10.20
C ARG A 918 -12.07 -54.69 -10.37
N GLY A 919 -12.62 -53.68 -9.72
CA GLY A 919 -12.30 -52.28 -9.75
C GLY A 919 -10.82 -51.98 -9.62
N ALA A 920 -10.26 -51.43 -10.67
CA ALA A 920 -9.09 -50.58 -10.55
C ALA A 920 -9.58 -49.28 -9.89
N LYS A 921 -8.95 -48.88 -8.78
CA LYS A 921 -9.15 -47.56 -8.22
C LYS A 921 -8.87 -46.56 -9.34
N PRO A 922 -9.71 -45.51 -9.50
CA PRO A 922 -9.39 -44.46 -10.46
C PRO A 922 -8.00 -43.91 -10.13
N PRO A 923 -7.18 -43.59 -11.14
CA PRO A 923 -5.88 -42.97 -10.87
C PRO A 923 -6.11 -41.74 -10.02
N THR A 924 -5.42 -41.64 -8.91
CA THR A 924 -5.45 -40.48 -8.01
C THR A 924 -5.04 -39.26 -8.84
N GLN A 925 -5.96 -38.37 -9.06
CA GLN A 925 -5.74 -37.11 -9.75
C GLN A 925 -4.75 -36.29 -8.90
N ARG A 926 -3.58 -35.98 -9.45
CA ARG A 926 -2.55 -35.22 -8.73
C ARG A 926 -3.06 -33.81 -8.52
N SER A 927 -3.04 -33.34 -7.29
CA SER A 927 -3.48 -31.97 -6.93
C SER A 927 -2.55 -31.38 -5.88
N TRP A 928 -2.36 -30.07 -5.95
CA TRP A 928 -1.57 -29.30 -5.01
C TRP A 928 -2.46 -28.23 -4.38
N HIS A 929 -2.38 -28.13 -3.08
CA HIS A 929 -3.21 -27.25 -2.28
C HIS A 929 -2.36 -26.20 -1.57
N LEU A 930 -3.02 -25.16 -1.11
CA LEU A 930 -2.43 -24.20 -0.20
C LEU A 930 -1.98 -24.95 1.07
N GLY A 931 -0.73 -24.78 1.47
CA GLY A 931 -0.15 -25.46 2.63
C GLY A 931 0.56 -26.79 2.34
N ASP A 932 0.55 -27.27 1.10
CA ASP A 932 1.28 -28.48 0.76
C ASP A 932 2.79 -28.24 0.81
N PRO A 933 3.56 -29.14 1.43
CA PRO A 933 5.01 -29.14 1.32
C PRO A 933 5.44 -29.57 -0.08
N VAL A 934 6.44 -28.91 -0.63
CA VAL A 934 6.99 -29.18 -1.96
C VAL A 934 8.51 -29.12 -1.94
N GLN A 935 9.15 -29.94 -2.78
CA GLN A 935 10.55 -29.79 -3.09
C GLN A 935 10.69 -28.95 -4.35
N VAL A 936 11.48 -27.90 -4.28
CA VAL A 936 11.67 -26.97 -5.38
C VAL A 936 13.14 -26.70 -5.61
N ARG A 937 13.50 -26.48 -6.87
CA ARG A 937 14.85 -26.04 -7.26
C ARG A 937 14.80 -24.58 -7.68
N ALA A 938 15.77 -23.80 -7.25
CA ALA A 938 15.94 -22.42 -7.72
C ALA A 938 16.36 -22.44 -9.20
N ASP A 939 15.43 -22.08 -10.11
CA ASP A 939 15.64 -22.26 -11.55
C ASP A 939 16.16 -20.97 -12.20
N ARG A 940 15.55 -19.85 -11.91
CA ARG A 940 16.00 -18.55 -12.43
C ARG A 940 15.53 -17.37 -11.58
N ILE A 941 16.22 -16.24 -11.79
CA ILE A 941 15.77 -14.95 -11.24
C ILE A 941 15.13 -14.13 -12.36
N ASP A 942 13.92 -13.63 -12.12
CA ASP A 942 13.29 -12.63 -12.98
C ASP A 942 13.98 -11.28 -12.77
N PRO A 943 14.76 -10.77 -13.74
CA PRO A 943 15.54 -9.54 -13.54
C PRO A 943 14.67 -8.28 -13.45
N ILE A 944 13.45 -8.33 -13.97
CA ILE A 944 12.52 -7.21 -13.98
C ILE A 944 11.76 -7.14 -12.67
N ARG A 945 11.22 -8.29 -12.23
CA ARG A 945 10.40 -8.40 -11.02
C ARG A 945 11.23 -8.59 -9.75
N LYS A 946 12.53 -8.84 -9.89
CA LYS A 946 13.44 -9.16 -8.77
C LYS A 946 12.91 -10.34 -7.93
N ARG A 947 12.44 -11.38 -8.59
CA ARG A 947 11.82 -12.55 -7.96
C ARG A 947 12.48 -13.84 -8.41
N VAL A 948 12.52 -14.79 -7.49
CA VAL A 948 12.97 -16.15 -7.75
C VAL A 948 11.85 -16.92 -8.43
N GLU A 949 12.17 -17.63 -9.50
CA GLU A 949 11.29 -18.63 -10.10
C GLU A 949 11.84 -20.02 -9.79
N PHE A 950 10.96 -20.88 -9.35
CA PHE A 950 11.26 -22.26 -8.96
C PHE A 950 10.79 -23.25 -10.01
N ALA A 951 11.51 -24.34 -10.11
CA ALA A 951 11.05 -25.57 -10.73
C ALA A 951 10.62 -26.56 -9.64
N LEU A 952 9.58 -27.37 -9.92
CA LEU A 952 9.14 -28.42 -9.02
C LEU A 952 10.05 -29.62 -9.18
N VAL A 953 10.64 -30.10 -8.07
CA VAL A 953 11.40 -31.33 -8.06
C VAL A 953 10.46 -32.48 -7.74
N GLU A 954 10.44 -33.53 -8.57
CA GLU A 954 9.66 -34.73 -8.26
C GLU A 954 10.24 -35.44 -7.04
N PRO A 955 9.40 -35.92 -6.09
CA PRO A 955 9.87 -36.72 -4.95
C PRO A 955 10.38 -38.09 -5.35
#